data_293e0d7e1e0f30c8f0953f56b19c9214
#
_entry.id   293e0d7e1e0f30c8f0953f56b19c9214
#
_cell.length_a   1.000
_cell.length_b   1.000
_cell.length_c   1.000
_cell.angle_alpha   90.00
_cell.angle_beta   90.00
_cell.angle_gamma   90.00
#
_symmetry.space_group_name_H-M   'P 1'
#
loop_
_entity.id
_entity.type
_entity.pdbx_description
1 polymer ?
#
loop_
_entity_poly.entity_id
_entity_poly.type
_entity_poly.pdbx_seq_one_letter_code
_entity_poly.pdbx_strand_id
1 'polypeptide(L)'
;MDDTGSSQSRDIDYVKKKFEKALELHETGNFDEAASAYQNLLQINPLNSLLLNSYGTLLYQQGNLLDGPYIIKKSIILNSNTSIFYNRLGVIKRTQGDLDGARKMFTRALFIEEQYEANLNLCETYLEQRHPEAALAPGRRALALAPNAFLPHLRLATALRLVGKFNEALAEVEEAKSLNPLSPDPYIELTMSNIGAEKGEAALNAVVRGLILAPDRLDNYFNLLGSLNIWSEGEGKTSQLSTEPKNLEIKRLDIPFWGRCAIVANRNNSLVWFWHGVNCGRSNLLEQGLSSVKRSILIDPEHGNSYQAISVMFQRCGALKKAYFFATITKRIFPNIGGSPHLLWEACFALGQEEKGWKHWARRFEYDGAVERHGLPTKRWLQIEKLNGKLLVCSEQGVGDEILYLSCLPDLLKEHKAIVVECDKRWGPIFRRSFPEIIVVPRQVKFVGEDSLFYDYREITRKYKIGAYVLCGDLPKIFRYDLKTPKNGSGFLRSNPQRRQIYAKYLDKRPGQIIVGVCWKSGFAPSWPSIYPRLGDLLEFLPNDKKLRLISLQYGPNDSLHPAESRSLARLETIPDLDQVDDLEGVAALISSLDLVISASTTVLHLACALGVKTISTYYPNFRSTRGADPMFENCYPMLDAGEVFCSKKVSKRVGKTVRQFLSS
;
A
#
# COMPACT_ATOMS: atom_id res chain seq x y z
N MET A 1 -81.98 -22.68 6.93
CA MET A 1 -80.94 -21.65 6.97
C MET A 1 -79.64 -22.27 7.53
N ASP A 2 -78.82 -22.93 6.70
CA ASP A 2 -77.46 -23.39 7.14
C ASP A 2 -76.68 -24.00 5.97
N ASP A 3 -76.69 -23.38 4.78
CA ASP A 3 -75.94 -23.90 3.64
C ASP A 3 -74.93 -22.89 3.06
N THR A 4 -74.84 -21.66 3.63
CA THR A 4 -73.97 -20.62 3.13
C THR A 4 -72.53 -20.65 3.82
N GLY A 5 -72.43 -21.30 4.97
CA GLY A 5 -71.12 -21.42 5.70
C GLY A 5 -70.18 -22.50 5.14
N SER A 6 -70.75 -23.57 4.53
CA SER A 6 -69.96 -24.68 3.99
C SER A 6 -69.36 -24.38 2.62
N SER A 7 -69.97 -23.53 1.81
CA SER A 7 -69.46 -23.15 0.48
C SER A 7 -68.31 -22.13 0.61
N GLN A 8 -68.40 -21.12 1.49
CA GLN A 8 -67.34 -20.14 1.75
C GLN A 8 -66.07 -20.77 2.35
N SER A 9 -66.19 -21.75 3.23
CA SER A 9 -65.01 -22.50 3.78
C SER A 9 -64.36 -23.32 2.68
N ARG A 10 -65.08 -23.96 1.78
CA ARG A 10 -64.50 -24.72 0.66
C ARG A 10 -63.80 -23.83 -0.37
N ASP A 11 -64.33 -22.65 -0.64
CA ASP A 11 -63.68 -21.69 -1.55
C ASP A 11 -62.39 -21.10 -0.99
N ILE A 12 -62.35 -20.84 0.31
CA ILE A 12 -61.13 -20.37 1.01
C ILE A 12 -60.01 -21.46 0.98
N ASP A 13 -60.38 -22.71 1.29
CA ASP A 13 -59.42 -23.82 1.24
C ASP A 13 -58.95 -24.10 -0.19
N TYR A 14 -59.80 -23.97 -1.19
CA TYR A 14 -59.41 -24.10 -2.58
C TYR A 14 -58.38 -23.03 -3.00
N VAL A 15 -58.64 -21.75 -2.71
CA VAL A 15 -57.74 -20.64 -3.03
C VAL A 15 -56.41 -20.80 -2.30
N LYS A 16 -56.41 -21.19 -1.03
CA LYS A 16 -55.20 -21.45 -0.23
C LYS A 16 -54.35 -22.54 -0.87
N LYS A 17 -54.94 -23.68 -1.22
CA LYS A 17 -54.21 -24.82 -1.82
C LYS A 17 -53.65 -24.46 -3.21
N LYS A 18 -54.36 -23.65 -3.99
CA LYS A 18 -53.87 -23.18 -5.29
C LYS A 18 -52.73 -22.16 -5.14
N PHE A 19 -52.78 -21.33 -4.11
CA PHE A 19 -51.70 -20.40 -3.79
C PHE A 19 -50.44 -21.13 -3.34
N GLU A 20 -50.56 -22.15 -2.45
CA GLU A 20 -49.42 -22.98 -2.05
C GLU A 20 -48.76 -23.66 -3.24
N LYS A 21 -49.59 -24.18 -4.21
CA LYS A 21 -49.03 -24.75 -5.44
C LYS A 21 -48.36 -23.70 -6.33
N ALA A 22 -48.87 -22.48 -6.40
CA ALA A 22 -48.24 -21.40 -7.16
C ALA A 22 -46.90 -20.97 -6.52
N LEU A 23 -46.76 -20.97 -5.18
CA LEU A 23 -45.53 -20.74 -4.46
C LEU A 23 -44.51 -21.85 -4.75
N GLU A 24 -44.92 -23.12 -4.71
CA GLU A 24 -44.04 -24.27 -5.03
C GLU A 24 -43.51 -24.16 -6.48
N LEU A 25 -44.34 -23.82 -7.44
CA LEU A 25 -43.89 -23.57 -8.82
C LEU A 25 -42.93 -22.41 -8.92
N HIS A 26 -43.13 -21.35 -8.16
CA HIS A 26 -42.24 -20.21 -8.09
C HIS A 26 -40.89 -20.59 -7.48
N GLU A 27 -40.87 -21.33 -6.38
CA GLU A 27 -39.67 -21.78 -5.69
C GLU A 27 -38.84 -22.79 -6.51
N THR A 28 -39.54 -23.63 -7.30
CA THR A 28 -38.87 -24.58 -8.20
C THR A 28 -38.41 -23.98 -9.53
N GLY A 29 -38.62 -22.67 -9.74
CA GLY A 29 -38.18 -21.96 -10.95
C GLY A 29 -39.11 -22.09 -12.16
N ASN A 30 -40.27 -22.71 -12.01
CA ASN A 30 -41.26 -22.81 -13.05
C ASN A 30 -42.09 -21.52 -13.18
N PHE A 31 -41.39 -20.44 -13.57
CA PHE A 31 -41.91 -19.05 -13.49
C PHE A 31 -43.13 -18.80 -14.37
N ASP A 32 -43.24 -19.38 -15.55
CA ASP A 32 -44.38 -19.16 -16.46
C ASP A 32 -45.66 -19.80 -15.92
N GLU A 33 -45.53 -21.02 -15.37
CA GLU A 33 -46.66 -21.69 -14.75
C GLU A 33 -47.09 -20.99 -13.44
N ALA A 34 -46.13 -20.55 -12.65
CA ALA A 34 -46.38 -19.77 -11.44
C ALA A 34 -47.06 -18.43 -11.76
N ALA A 35 -46.60 -17.71 -12.81
CA ALA A 35 -47.25 -16.46 -13.26
C ALA A 35 -48.72 -16.67 -13.65
N SER A 36 -48.97 -17.70 -14.44
CA SER A 36 -50.35 -18.07 -14.85
C SER A 36 -51.22 -18.42 -13.64
N ALA A 37 -50.67 -19.16 -12.68
CA ALA A 37 -51.38 -19.53 -11.45
C ALA A 37 -51.70 -18.29 -10.58
N TYR A 38 -50.74 -17.36 -10.41
CA TYR A 38 -50.98 -16.10 -9.68
C TYR A 38 -52.00 -15.22 -10.39
N GLN A 39 -51.95 -15.09 -11.72
CA GLN A 39 -52.92 -14.31 -12.48
C GLN A 39 -54.36 -14.85 -12.34
N ASN A 40 -54.51 -16.17 -12.43
CA ASN A 40 -55.82 -16.81 -12.24
C ASN A 40 -56.38 -16.57 -10.82
N LEU A 41 -55.52 -16.64 -9.80
CA LEU A 41 -55.91 -16.35 -8.43
C LEU A 41 -56.24 -14.86 -8.21
N LEU A 42 -55.52 -13.95 -8.87
CA LEU A 42 -55.80 -12.51 -8.83
C LEU A 42 -57.11 -12.13 -9.58
N GLN A 43 -57.57 -12.94 -10.55
CA GLN A 43 -58.90 -12.78 -11.12
C GLN A 43 -60.02 -13.07 -10.10
N ILE A 44 -59.79 -14.05 -9.21
CA ILE A 44 -60.71 -14.39 -8.13
C ILE A 44 -60.65 -13.36 -7.00
N ASN A 45 -59.44 -12.95 -6.60
CA ASN A 45 -59.26 -11.99 -5.52
C ASN A 45 -58.21 -10.92 -5.90
N PRO A 46 -58.58 -9.87 -6.64
CA PRO A 46 -57.67 -8.88 -7.19
C PRO A 46 -57.02 -7.95 -6.14
N LEU A 47 -57.55 -7.90 -4.92
CA LEU A 47 -57.05 -7.08 -3.83
C LEU A 47 -56.31 -7.89 -2.75
N ASN A 48 -55.99 -9.14 -3.01
CA ASN A 48 -55.21 -9.93 -2.08
C ASN A 48 -53.74 -9.46 -2.06
N SER A 49 -53.38 -8.80 -0.99
CA SER A 49 -52.06 -8.20 -0.85
C SER A 49 -50.89 -9.21 -0.90
N LEU A 50 -51.08 -10.43 -0.38
CA LEU A 50 -50.08 -11.48 -0.37
C LEU A 50 -49.86 -12.05 -1.79
N LEU A 51 -50.94 -12.30 -2.52
CA LEU A 51 -50.86 -12.71 -3.94
C LEU A 51 -50.17 -11.66 -4.80
N LEU A 52 -50.56 -10.38 -4.65
CA LEU A 52 -49.95 -9.28 -5.36
C LEU A 52 -48.45 -9.19 -5.05
N ASN A 53 -48.05 -9.34 -3.79
CA ASN A 53 -46.65 -9.31 -3.41
C ASN A 53 -45.86 -10.45 -4.05
N SER A 54 -46.35 -11.67 -4.00
CA SER A 54 -45.69 -12.84 -4.60
C SER A 54 -45.62 -12.73 -6.12
N TYR A 55 -46.71 -12.29 -6.78
CA TYR A 55 -46.74 -12.07 -8.23
C TYR A 55 -45.81 -10.95 -8.66
N GLY A 56 -45.74 -9.82 -7.93
CA GLY A 56 -44.82 -8.73 -8.21
C GLY A 56 -43.35 -9.14 -8.03
N THR A 57 -43.05 -10.02 -7.06
CA THR A 57 -41.73 -10.60 -6.89
C THR A 57 -41.34 -11.49 -8.07
N LEU A 58 -42.23 -12.35 -8.51
CA LEU A 58 -42.05 -13.21 -9.69
C LEU A 58 -41.77 -12.38 -10.95
N LEU A 59 -42.59 -11.36 -11.22
CA LEU A 59 -42.38 -10.49 -12.39
C LEU A 59 -41.03 -9.82 -12.39
N TYR A 60 -40.56 -9.36 -11.21
CA TYR A 60 -39.22 -8.79 -11.10
C TYR A 60 -38.14 -9.82 -11.41
N GLN A 61 -38.25 -11.05 -10.92
CA GLN A 61 -37.33 -12.14 -11.21
C GLN A 61 -37.31 -12.55 -12.69
N GLN A 62 -38.44 -12.41 -13.40
CA GLN A 62 -38.55 -12.59 -14.85
C GLN A 62 -37.99 -11.39 -15.66
N GLY A 63 -37.43 -10.38 -15.00
CA GLY A 63 -36.82 -9.20 -15.65
C GLY A 63 -37.79 -8.04 -15.90
N ASN A 64 -39.05 -8.12 -15.43
CA ASN A 64 -39.98 -6.99 -15.51
C ASN A 64 -39.68 -5.99 -14.37
N LEU A 65 -38.76 -5.08 -14.66
CA LEU A 65 -38.19 -4.13 -13.70
C LEU A 65 -39.14 -2.99 -13.33
N LEU A 66 -40.23 -2.79 -14.06
CA LEU A 66 -41.24 -1.73 -13.83
C LEU A 66 -42.48 -2.23 -13.10
N ASP A 67 -43.12 -3.26 -13.63
CA ASP A 67 -44.39 -3.75 -13.09
C ASP A 67 -44.22 -4.51 -11.78
N GLY A 68 -43.10 -5.28 -11.62
CA GLY A 68 -42.82 -6.01 -10.40
C GLY A 68 -42.84 -5.10 -9.15
N PRO A 69 -42.00 -4.07 -9.10
CA PRO A 69 -41.99 -3.11 -7.98
C PRO A 69 -43.30 -2.34 -7.81
N TYR A 70 -43.98 -2.02 -8.90
CA TYR A 70 -45.28 -1.34 -8.86
C TYR A 70 -46.35 -2.19 -8.15
N ILE A 71 -46.43 -3.47 -8.49
CA ILE A 71 -47.39 -4.41 -7.89
C ILE A 71 -47.08 -4.67 -6.41
N ILE A 72 -45.76 -4.75 -6.04
CA ILE A 72 -45.37 -4.86 -4.64
C ILE A 72 -45.78 -3.59 -3.85
N LYS A 73 -45.60 -2.39 -4.42
CA LYS A 73 -46.08 -1.16 -3.77
C LYS A 73 -47.62 -1.17 -3.59
N LYS A 74 -48.37 -1.69 -4.56
CA LYS A 74 -49.82 -1.87 -4.44
C LYS A 74 -50.15 -2.82 -3.28
N SER A 75 -49.39 -3.91 -3.09
CA SER A 75 -49.62 -4.83 -1.97
C SER A 75 -49.37 -4.14 -0.60
N ILE A 76 -48.40 -3.25 -0.52
CA ILE A 76 -48.09 -2.45 0.69
C ILE A 76 -49.24 -1.46 0.98
N ILE A 77 -49.81 -0.83 -0.06
CA ILE A 77 -50.95 0.09 0.11
C ILE A 77 -52.15 -0.65 0.69
N LEU A 78 -52.40 -1.88 0.22
CA LEU A 78 -53.50 -2.72 0.69
C LEU A 78 -53.29 -3.28 2.10
N ASN A 79 -52.05 -3.56 2.46
CA ASN A 79 -51.67 -4.02 3.79
C ASN A 79 -50.31 -3.49 4.17
N SER A 80 -50.27 -2.38 4.88
CA SER A 80 -49.06 -1.70 5.29
C SER A 80 -48.38 -2.28 6.54
N ASN A 81 -48.96 -3.36 7.13
CA ASN A 81 -48.44 -3.96 8.37
C ASN A 81 -47.87 -5.37 8.16
N THR A 82 -47.24 -5.60 7.01
CA THR A 82 -46.64 -6.89 6.64
C THR A 82 -45.17 -6.67 6.31
N SER A 83 -44.27 -7.12 7.17
CA SER A 83 -42.81 -6.87 7.09
C SER A 83 -42.19 -7.42 5.82
N ILE A 84 -42.57 -8.61 5.37
CA ILE A 84 -42.05 -9.26 4.17
C ILE A 84 -42.25 -8.42 2.88
N PHE A 85 -43.31 -7.60 2.81
CA PHE A 85 -43.55 -6.75 1.63
C PHE A 85 -42.47 -5.66 1.51
N TYR A 86 -42.13 -5.04 2.63
CA TYR A 86 -41.05 -4.04 2.68
C TYR A 86 -39.68 -4.69 2.47
N ASN A 87 -39.47 -5.88 3.04
CA ASN A 87 -38.19 -6.60 2.82
C ASN A 87 -37.98 -6.91 1.33
N ARG A 88 -39.00 -7.45 0.63
CA ARG A 88 -38.94 -7.72 -0.82
C ARG A 88 -38.74 -6.45 -1.65
N LEU A 89 -39.43 -5.36 -1.34
CA LEU A 89 -39.24 -4.09 -2.01
C LEU A 89 -37.82 -3.52 -1.72
N GLY A 90 -37.31 -3.71 -0.53
CA GLY A 90 -35.95 -3.35 -0.14
C GLY A 90 -34.89 -4.09 -0.98
N VAL A 91 -35.05 -5.40 -1.15
CA VAL A 91 -34.17 -6.21 -2.00
C VAL A 91 -34.18 -5.69 -3.44
N ILE A 92 -35.35 -5.43 -4.01
CA ILE A 92 -35.48 -4.88 -5.36
C ILE A 92 -34.76 -3.54 -5.48
N LYS A 93 -34.96 -2.64 -4.51
CA LYS A 93 -34.30 -1.33 -4.52
C LYS A 93 -32.77 -1.46 -4.44
N ARG A 94 -32.27 -2.38 -3.61
CA ARG A 94 -30.83 -2.66 -3.51
C ARG A 94 -30.26 -3.14 -4.84
N THR A 95 -30.91 -4.08 -5.51
CA THR A 95 -30.47 -4.60 -6.82
C THR A 95 -30.52 -3.53 -7.92
N GLN A 96 -31.40 -2.52 -7.79
CA GLN A 96 -31.45 -1.35 -8.67
C GLN A 96 -30.42 -0.26 -8.33
N GLY A 97 -29.60 -0.46 -7.28
CA GLY A 97 -28.63 0.52 -6.82
C GLY A 97 -29.20 1.66 -5.94
N ASP A 98 -30.52 1.65 -5.66
CA ASP A 98 -31.17 2.58 -4.74
C ASP A 98 -30.93 2.12 -3.28
N LEU A 99 -29.69 2.24 -2.82
CA LEU A 99 -29.27 1.76 -1.49
C LEU A 99 -29.97 2.52 -0.35
N ASP A 100 -30.23 3.82 -0.52
CA ASP A 100 -30.96 4.61 0.49
C ASP A 100 -32.43 4.22 0.56
N GLY A 101 -33.05 3.96 -0.58
CA GLY A 101 -34.39 3.43 -0.65
C GLY A 101 -34.49 2.02 -0.05
N ALA A 102 -33.53 1.15 -0.33
CA ALA A 102 -33.43 -0.18 0.25
C ALA A 102 -33.32 -0.13 1.79
N ARG A 103 -32.43 0.69 2.31
CA ARG A 103 -32.25 0.91 3.75
C ARG A 103 -33.56 1.34 4.43
N LYS A 104 -34.29 2.30 3.84
CA LYS A 104 -35.59 2.74 4.37
C LYS A 104 -36.62 1.59 4.42
N MET A 105 -36.63 0.75 3.39
CA MET A 105 -37.55 -0.38 3.33
C MET A 105 -37.21 -1.45 4.36
N PHE A 106 -35.94 -1.83 4.50
CA PHE A 106 -35.51 -2.79 5.50
C PHE A 106 -35.75 -2.28 6.93
N THR A 107 -35.45 -1.01 7.20
CA THR A 107 -35.78 -0.39 8.51
C THR A 107 -37.32 -0.42 8.77
N ARG A 108 -38.14 -0.19 7.76
CA ARG A 108 -39.61 -0.28 7.93
C ARG A 108 -40.05 -1.71 8.15
N ALA A 109 -39.46 -2.70 7.47
CA ALA A 109 -39.75 -4.12 7.70
C ALA A 109 -39.44 -4.50 9.16
N LEU A 110 -38.26 -4.12 9.67
CA LEU A 110 -37.84 -4.39 11.04
C LEU A 110 -38.68 -3.66 12.11
N PHE A 111 -39.21 -2.48 11.77
CA PHE A 111 -40.15 -1.79 12.68
C PHE A 111 -41.48 -2.54 12.86
N ILE A 112 -41.90 -3.27 11.83
CA ILE A 112 -43.16 -4.07 11.89
C ILE A 112 -42.89 -5.39 12.59
N GLU A 113 -41.81 -6.07 12.22
CA GLU A 113 -41.48 -7.38 12.75
C GLU A 113 -39.95 -7.60 12.64
N GLU A 114 -39.34 -8.05 13.71
CA GLU A 114 -37.90 -8.36 13.72
C GLU A 114 -37.67 -9.72 13.05
N GLN A 115 -36.96 -9.72 11.90
CA GLN A 115 -36.61 -10.90 11.11
C GLN A 115 -35.15 -10.92 10.77
N TYR A 116 -34.57 -12.12 10.72
CA TYR A 116 -33.12 -12.25 10.43
C TYR A 116 -32.78 -11.80 9.01
N GLU A 117 -33.62 -12.10 8.01
CA GLU A 117 -33.43 -11.71 6.62
C GLU A 117 -33.40 -10.19 6.45
N ALA A 118 -34.31 -9.48 7.10
CA ALA A 118 -34.32 -8.02 7.01
C ALA A 118 -33.10 -7.37 7.69
N ASN A 119 -32.64 -7.93 8.82
CA ASN A 119 -31.42 -7.51 9.48
C ASN A 119 -30.18 -7.83 8.60
N LEU A 120 -30.12 -9.01 8.00
CA LEU A 120 -29.05 -9.40 7.09
C LEU A 120 -28.98 -8.49 5.86
N ASN A 121 -30.11 -8.25 5.22
CA ASN A 121 -30.23 -7.35 4.08
C ASN A 121 -29.85 -5.90 4.43
N LEU A 122 -30.19 -5.43 5.62
CA LEU A 122 -29.79 -4.11 6.11
C LEU A 122 -28.29 -4.04 6.36
N CYS A 123 -27.69 -5.08 6.94
CA CYS A 123 -26.25 -5.22 7.10
C CYS A 123 -25.53 -5.15 5.74
N GLU A 124 -25.94 -5.95 4.78
CA GLU A 124 -25.40 -5.93 3.41
C GLU A 124 -25.53 -4.55 2.76
N THR A 125 -26.68 -3.89 2.92
CA THR A 125 -26.91 -2.55 2.37
C THR A 125 -25.92 -1.52 2.95
N TYR A 126 -25.65 -1.57 4.25
CA TYR A 126 -24.64 -0.71 4.87
C TYR A 126 -23.22 -1.02 4.37
N LEU A 127 -22.87 -2.29 4.17
CA LEU A 127 -21.58 -2.69 3.60
C LEU A 127 -21.40 -2.17 2.17
N GLU A 128 -22.44 -2.27 1.34
CA GLU A 128 -22.47 -1.71 -0.02
C GLU A 128 -22.35 -0.18 -0.02
N GLN A 129 -22.95 0.51 0.96
CA GLN A 129 -22.81 1.96 1.18
C GLN A 129 -21.45 2.37 1.75
N ARG A 130 -20.56 1.42 2.06
CA ARG A 130 -19.25 1.64 2.73
C ARG A 130 -19.39 2.25 4.14
N HIS A 131 -20.42 1.83 4.87
CA HIS A 131 -20.66 2.20 6.27
C HIS A 131 -20.54 0.98 7.19
N PRO A 132 -19.35 0.39 7.35
CA PRO A 132 -19.17 -0.88 8.06
C PRO A 132 -19.54 -0.79 9.56
N GLU A 133 -19.33 0.37 10.21
CA GLU A 133 -19.74 0.58 11.60
C GLU A 133 -21.27 0.44 11.77
N ALA A 134 -22.04 0.98 10.83
CA ALA A 134 -23.50 0.88 10.84
C ALA A 134 -24.00 -0.54 10.52
N ALA A 135 -23.21 -1.35 9.82
CA ALA A 135 -23.51 -2.74 9.51
C ALA A 135 -23.43 -3.67 10.72
N LEU A 136 -22.63 -3.32 11.75
CA LEU A 136 -22.39 -4.19 12.93
C LEU A 136 -23.67 -4.52 13.71
N ALA A 137 -24.52 -3.52 13.96
CA ALA A 137 -25.72 -3.72 14.76
C ALA A 137 -26.73 -4.67 14.07
N PRO A 138 -27.14 -4.44 12.82
CA PRO A 138 -28.03 -5.38 12.11
C PRO A 138 -27.34 -6.74 11.86
N GLY A 139 -26.02 -6.78 11.60
CA GLY A 139 -25.29 -8.05 11.47
C GLY A 139 -25.36 -8.91 12.73
N ARG A 140 -25.13 -8.33 13.91
CA ARG A 140 -25.27 -9.01 15.21
C ARG A 140 -26.72 -9.44 15.49
N ARG A 141 -27.70 -8.65 15.09
CA ARG A 141 -29.11 -9.00 15.23
C ARG A 141 -29.49 -10.18 14.34
N ALA A 142 -29.07 -10.16 13.08
CA ALA A 142 -29.29 -11.28 12.17
C ALA A 142 -28.68 -12.58 12.72
N LEU A 143 -27.47 -12.52 13.26
CA LEU A 143 -26.80 -13.65 13.89
C LEU A 143 -27.55 -14.15 15.13
N ALA A 144 -28.01 -13.25 16.01
CA ALA A 144 -28.75 -13.62 17.20
C ALA A 144 -30.08 -14.33 16.87
N LEU A 145 -30.73 -13.96 15.78
CA LEU A 145 -31.98 -14.58 15.31
C LEU A 145 -31.76 -15.90 14.56
N ALA A 146 -30.60 -16.08 13.94
CA ALA A 146 -30.27 -17.27 13.17
C ALA A 146 -28.80 -17.72 13.43
N PRO A 147 -28.48 -18.21 14.64
CA PRO A 147 -27.10 -18.51 15.05
C PRO A 147 -26.44 -19.66 14.27
N ASN A 148 -27.23 -20.51 13.63
CA ASN A 148 -26.73 -21.61 12.82
C ASN A 148 -26.81 -21.32 11.31
N ALA A 149 -27.03 -20.07 10.92
CA ALA A 149 -27.08 -19.69 9.52
C ALA A 149 -25.71 -19.18 9.05
N PHE A 150 -25.26 -19.64 7.90
CA PHE A 150 -23.96 -19.31 7.31
C PHE A 150 -23.77 -17.81 7.00
N LEU A 151 -24.76 -17.18 6.36
CA LEU A 151 -24.64 -15.81 5.87
C LEU A 151 -24.49 -14.74 6.97
N PRO A 152 -25.23 -14.78 8.11
CA PRO A 152 -25.05 -13.82 9.18
C PRO A 152 -23.62 -13.79 9.72
N HIS A 153 -23.01 -14.95 9.97
CA HIS A 153 -21.61 -15.05 10.40
C HIS A 153 -20.67 -14.39 9.38
N LEU A 154 -20.83 -14.72 8.09
CA LEU A 154 -19.97 -14.21 7.03
C LEU A 154 -20.08 -12.68 6.87
N ARG A 155 -21.31 -12.14 6.89
CA ARG A 155 -21.51 -10.68 6.75
C ARG A 155 -21.07 -9.89 7.98
N LEU A 156 -21.29 -10.43 9.16
CA LEU A 156 -20.76 -9.84 10.39
C LEU A 156 -19.23 -9.83 10.40
N ALA A 157 -18.60 -10.92 9.98
CA ALA A 157 -17.16 -10.98 9.82
C ALA A 157 -16.62 -9.91 8.86
N THR A 158 -17.30 -9.76 7.70
CA THR A 158 -16.95 -8.69 6.74
C THR A 158 -17.02 -7.30 7.38
N ALA A 159 -18.10 -7.01 8.12
CA ALA A 159 -18.26 -5.73 8.83
C ALA A 159 -17.17 -5.52 9.88
N LEU A 160 -16.90 -6.53 10.70
CA LEU A 160 -15.86 -6.49 11.75
C LEU A 160 -14.46 -6.26 11.15
N ARG A 161 -14.13 -6.95 10.07
CA ARG A 161 -12.86 -6.74 9.36
C ARG A 161 -12.72 -5.32 8.85
N LEU A 162 -13.76 -4.77 8.21
CA LEU A 162 -13.72 -3.42 7.65
C LEU A 162 -13.61 -2.33 8.71
N VAL A 163 -14.00 -2.59 9.96
CA VAL A 163 -13.77 -1.69 11.11
C VAL A 163 -12.48 -2.01 11.87
N GLY A 164 -11.60 -2.87 11.34
CA GLY A 164 -10.31 -3.21 11.96
C GLY A 164 -10.37 -4.23 13.10
N LYS A 165 -11.53 -4.82 13.41
CA LYS A 165 -11.70 -5.80 14.48
C LYS A 165 -11.37 -7.22 14.01
N PHE A 166 -10.13 -7.43 13.57
CA PHE A 166 -9.71 -8.65 12.87
C PHE A 166 -9.87 -9.93 13.70
N ASN A 167 -9.62 -9.91 15.00
CA ASN A 167 -9.77 -11.12 15.84
C ASN A 167 -11.24 -11.53 16.02
N GLU A 168 -12.15 -10.55 16.17
CA GLU A 168 -13.60 -10.86 16.21
C GLU A 168 -14.05 -11.38 14.82
N ALA A 169 -13.59 -10.77 13.73
CA ALA A 169 -13.88 -11.22 12.36
C ALA A 169 -13.43 -12.68 12.13
N LEU A 170 -12.20 -13.02 12.53
CA LEU A 170 -11.66 -14.38 12.40
C LEU A 170 -12.51 -15.42 13.13
N ALA A 171 -13.03 -15.11 14.33
CA ALA A 171 -13.92 -16.02 15.06
C ALA A 171 -15.21 -16.29 14.26
N GLU A 172 -15.86 -15.24 13.75
CA GLU A 172 -17.08 -15.38 12.97
C GLU A 172 -16.86 -16.11 11.63
N VAL A 173 -15.71 -15.90 10.99
CA VAL A 173 -15.38 -16.63 9.75
C VAL A 173 -15.16 -18.12 10.01
N GLU A 174 -14.51 -18.49 11.11
CA GLU A 174 -14.33 -19.91 11.45
C GLU A 174 -15.67 -20.61 11.68
N GLU A 175 -16.65 -19.95 12.31
CA GLU A 175 -18.02 -20.48 12.45
C GLU A 175 -18.68 -20.60 11.06
N ALA A 176 -18.61 -19.57 10.22
CA ALA A 176 -19.13 -19.64 8.85
C ALA A 176 -18.51 -20.81 8.07
N LYS A 177 -17.20 -21.01 8.19
CA LYS A 177 -16.49 -22.13 7.57
C LYS A 177 -16.97 -23.49 8.10
N SER A 178 -17.25 -23.60 9.39
CA SER A 178 -17.77 -24.83 9.96
C SER A 178 -19.16 -25.19 9.44
N LEU A 179 -20.00 -24.18 9.21
CA LEU A 179 -21.36 -24.33 8.68
C LEU A 179 -21.39 -24.67 7.18
N ASN A 180 -20.43 -24.15 6.40
CA ASN A 180 -20.32 -24.46 4.98
C ASN A 180 -18.84 -24.58 4.53
N PRO A 181 -18.19 -25.71 4.79
CA PRO A 181 -16.77 -25.91 4.51
C PRO A 181 -16.41 -26.02 3.00
N LEU A 182 -17.42 -26.21 2.15
CA LEU A 182 -17.25 -26.31 0.68
C LEU A 182 -17.49 -24.96 -0.03
N SER A 183 -17.97 -23.94 0.68
CA SER A 183 -18.06 -22.60 0.11
C SER A 183 -16.67 -21.96 0.05
N PRO A 184 -16.31 -21.29 -1.04
CA PRO A 184 -15.08 -20.50 -1.12
C PRO A 184 -15.14 -19.20 -0.31
N ASP A 185 -16.32 -18.67 -0.02
CA ASP A 185 -16.51 -17.35 0.60
C ASP A 185 -15.87 -17.20 1.99
N PRO A 186 -15.97 -18.18 2.92
CA PRO A 186 -15.27 -18.10 4.19
C PRO A 186 -13.75 -18.03 4.03
N TYR A 187 -13.20 -18.73 3.06
CA TYR A 187 -11.75 -18.72 2.84
C TYR A 187 -11.25 -17.40 2.28
N ILE A 188 -12.06 -16.71 1.48
CA ILE A 188 -11.78 -15.36 1.00
C ILE A 188 -11.76 -14.39 2.19
N GLU A 189 -12.82 -14.42 3.02
CA GLU A 189 -12.93 -13.53 4.18
C GLU A 189 -11.84 -13.85 5.23
N LEU A 190 -11.54 -15.15 5.45
CA LEU A 190 -10.47 -15.61 6.33
C LEU A 190 -9.10 -15.09 5.85
N THR A 191 -8.87 -15.13 4.53
CA THR A 191 -7.65 -14.58 3.94
C THR A 191 -7.54 -13.08 4.20
N MET A 192 -8.59 -12.32 3.91
CA MET A 192 -8.58 -10.87 4.07
C MET A 192 -8.45 -10.44 5.54
N SER A 193 -9.11 -11.16 6.46
CA SER A 193 -9.00 -10.92 7.91
C SER A 193 -7.60 -11.22 8.45
N ASN A 194 -6.96 -12.30 7.98
CA ASN A 194 -5.58 -12.62 8.34
C ASN A 194 -4.58 -11.61 7.73
N ILE A 195 -4.84 -11.10 6.52
CA ILE A 195 -4.07 -10.00 5.93
C ILE A 195 -4.13 -8.77 6.83
N GLY A 196 -5.32 -8.35 7.23
CA GLY A 196 -5.49 -7.21 8.13
C GLY A 196 -4.87 -7.40 9.51
N ALA A 197 -4.85 -8.64 10.00
CA ALA A 197 -4.20 -9.02 11.26
C ALA A 197 -2.68 -9.27 11.13
N GLU A 198 -2.08 -9.02 9.97
CA GLU A 198 -0.66 -9.28 9.64
C GLU A 198 -0.22 -10.75 9.82
N LYS A 199 -1.17 -11.69 9.73
CA LYS A 199 -0.93 -13.15 9.86
C LYS A 199 -0.70 -13.79 8.48
N GLY A 200 0.43 -13.50 7.85
CA GLY A 200 0.72 -13.84 6.46
C GLY A 200 0.63 -15.34 6.14
N GLU A 201 1.15 -16.22 6.99
CA GLU A 201 1.06 -17.68 6.81
C GLU A 201 -0.38 -18.20 6.85
N ALA A 202 -1.17 -17.74 7.82
CA ALA A 202 -2.57 -18.11 7.94
C ALA A 202 -3.40 -17.61 6.74
N ALA A 203 -3.12 -16.40 6.26
CA ALA A 203 -3.72 -15.85 5.05
C ALA A 203 -3.40 -16.72 3.83
N LEU A 204 -2.13 -17.14 3.69
CA LEU A 204 -1.69 -17.98 2.58
C LEU A 204 -2.37 -19.35 2.57
N ASN A 205 -2.47 -20.00 3.74
CA ASN A 205 -3.16 -21.27 3.88
C ASN A 205 -4.66 -21.17 3.52
N ALA A 206 -5.30 -20.09 3.94
CA ALA A 206 -6.71 -19.84 3.64
C ALA A 206 -6.93 -19.63 2.12
N VAL A 207 -6.13 -18.80 1.47
CA VAL A 207 -6.31 -18.52 0.05
C VAL A 207 -6.03 -19.74 -0.85
N VAL A 208 -5.04 -20.57 -0.49
CA VAL A 208 -4.79 -21.82 -1.22
C VAL A 208 -6.03 -22.72 -1.17
N ARG A 209 -6.70 -22.82 -0.02
CA ARG A 209 -7.93 -23.58 0.10
C ARG A 209 -9.07 -22.97 -0.72
N GLY A 210 -9.23 -21.64 -0.73
CA GLY A 210 -10.18 -20.94 -1.58
C GLY A 210 -9.95 -21.19 -3.07
N LEU A 211 -8.69 -21.21 -3.52
CA LEU A 211 -8.31 -21.54 -4.90
C LEU A 211 -8.63 -22.98 -5.30
N ILE A 212 -8.48 -23.93 -4.37
CA ILE A 212 -8.87 -25.34 -4.62
C ILE A 212 -10.38 -25.45 -4.80
N LEU A 213 -11.17 -24.73 -4.02
CA LEU A 213 -12.63 -24.78 -4.07
C LEU A 213 -13.22 -24.00 -5.24
N ALA A 214 -12.61 -22.90 -5.64
CA ALA A 214 -13.08 -22.04 -6.73
C ALA A 214 -11.87 -21.46 -7.50
N PRO A 215 -11.28 -22.24 -8.41
CA PRO A 215 -10.08 -21.84 -9.14
C PRO A 215 -10.32 -20.75 -10.19
N ASP A 216 -11.56 -20.52 -10.57
CA ASP A 216 -11.99 -19.47 -11.51
C ASP A 216 -12.26 -18.12 -10.85
N ARG A 217 -12.36 -18.05 -9.52
CA ARG A 217 -12.61 -16.80 -8.79
C ARG A 217 -11.36 -15.93 -8.71
N LEU A 218 -11.43 -14.76 -9.32
CA LEU A 218 -10.34 -13.78 -9.36
C LEU A 218 -9.93 -13.27 -7.97
N ASP A 219 -10.90 -13.14 -7.06
CA ASP A 219 -10.66 -12.68 -5.68
C ASP A 219 -9.59 -13.52 -4.98
N ASN A 220 -9.62 -14.85 -5.21
CA ASN A 220 -8.64 -15.77 -4.63
C ASN A 220 -7.22 -15.47 -5.13
N TYR A 221 -7.04 -15.12 -6.40
CA TYR A 221 -5.72 -14.79 -6.94
C TYR A 221 -5.21 -13.44 -6.43
N PHE A 222 -6.09 -12.44 -6.31
CA PHE A 222 -5.72 -11.14 -5.73
C PHE A 222 -5.36 -11.28 -4.24
N ASN A 223 -6.13 -12.05 -3.49
CA ASN A 223 -5.86 -12.35 -2.10
C ASN A 223 -4.57 -13.15 -1.91
N LEU A 224 -4.25 -14.09 -2.82
CA LEU A 224 -2.96 -14.79 -2.83
C LEU A 224 -1.80 -13.81 -2.97
N LEU A 225 -1.90 -12.84 -3.87
CA LEU A 225 -0.85 -11.85 -4.08
C LEU A 225 -0.69 -10.93 -2.86
N GLY A 226 -1.80 -10.53 -2.22
CA GLY A 226 -1.79 -9.78 -0.97
C GLY A 226 -1.14 -10.57 0.18
N SER A 227 -1.51 -11.84 0.33
CA SER A 227 -0.95 -12.73 1.36
C SER A 227 0.56 -12.94 1.19
N LEU A 228 1.02 -13.12 -0.05
CA LEU A 228 2.44 -13.28 -0.36
C LEU A 228 3.25 -12.01 -0.06
N ASN A 229 2.67 -10.83 -0.28
CA ASN A 229 3.32 -9.58 0.09
C ASN A 229 3.53 -9.50 1.61
N ILE A 230 2.49 -9.77 2.40
CA ILE A 230 2.56 -9.71 3.86
C ILE A 230 3.46 -10.80 4.43
N TRP A 231 3.38 -12.02 3.87
CA TRP A 231 4.26 -13.11 4.29
C TRP A 231 5.74 -12.78 4.03
N SER A 232 6.05 -12.20 2.88
CA SER A 232 7.41 -11.75 2.57
C SER A 232 7.90 -10.61 3.45
N GLU A 233 6.98 -9.78 3.96
CA GLU A 233 7.24 -8.69 4.90
C GLU A 233 7.30 -9.17 6.36
N GLY A 234 6.56 -10.22 6.70
CA GLY A 234 6.44 -10.79 8.05
C GLY A 234 7.54 -11.77 8.42
N GLU A 235 8.24 -12.39 7.46
CA GLU A 235 9.43 -13.22 7.78
C GLU A 235 10.51 -12.46 8.57
N GLY A 236 10.42 -11.12 8.62
CA GLY A 236 11.26 -10.28 9.47
C GLY A 236 10.76 -10.07 10.90
N LYS A 237 9.51 -10.44 11.24
CA LYS A 237 8.90 -10.11 12.55
C LYS A 237 8.58 -11.30 13.45
N THR A 238 8.62 -12.55 12.95
CA THR A 238 8.15 -13.72 13.74
C THR A 238 9.21 -14.80 13.88
N SER A 239 10.19 -14.58 14.76
CA SER A 239 11.20 -15.59 15.14
C SER A 239 10.79 -16.49 16.33
N GLN A 240 9.51 -16.58 16.74
CA GLN A 240 9.11 -17.35 17.94
C GLN A 240 8.04 -18.42 17.75
N LEU A 241 7.63 -18.77 16.54
CA LEU A 241 6.74 -19.91 16.32
C LEU A 241 7.38 -20.91 15.36
N SER A 242 8.27 -21.74 15.95
CA SER A 242 8.82 -22.94 15.31
C SER A 242 7.77 -24.04 15.32
N THR A 243 6.94 -24.10 14.31
CA THR A 243 6.37 -25.36 13.83
C THR A 243 6.28 -25.26 12.31
N GLU A 244 7.30 -25.78 11.63
CA GLU A 244 7.25 -25.98 10.19
C GLU A 244 5.97 -26.74 9.84
N PRO A 245 5.15 -26.29 8.90
CA PRO A 245 4.09 -27.11 8.34
C PRO A 245 4.76 -28.28 7.60
N LYS A 246 4.77 -29.46 8.22
CA LYS A 246 5.46 -30.64 7.72
C LYS A 246 4.92 -31.20 6.40
N ASN A 247 3.88 -30.61 5.78
CA ASN A 247 3.18 -31.21 4.66
C ASN A 247 2.85 -30.32 3.43
N LEU A 248 3.33 -29.09 3.35
CA LEU A 248 3.35 -28.38 2.08
C LEU A 248 4.72 -27.72 1.95
N GLU A 249 5.51 -28.20 0.99
CA GLU A 249 6.71 -27.49 0.53
C GLU A 249 6.29 -26.18 -0.19
N ILE A 250 5.73 -25.24 0.57
CA ILE A 250 5.47 -23.85 0.13
C ILE A 250 6.80 -23.06 0.11
N LYS A 251 7.91 -23.78 0.08
CA LYS A 251 9.27 -23.22 0.20
C LYS A 251 9.67 -22.24 -0.90
N ARG A 252 8.86 -22.00 -1.91
CA ARG A 252 8.96 -20.92 -2.91
C ARG A 252 7.64 -20.89 -3.67
N LEU A 253 6.62 -20.23 -3.16
CA LEU A 253 5.49 -19.86 -4.00
C LEU A 253 6.04 -19.07 -5.19
N ASP A 254 6.13 -19.71 -6.32
CA ASP A 254 6.47 -19.07 -7.59
C ASP A 254 5.29 -18.14 -7.95
N ILE A 255 5.37 -16.89 -7.48
CA ILE A 255 4.36 -15.86 -7.76
C ILE A 255 4.03 -15.80 -9.27
N PRO A 256 5.03 -15.84 -10.17
CA PRO A 256 4.78 -15.97 -11.61
C PRO A 256 3.99 -17.22 -12.00
N PHE A 257 4.19 -18.35 -11.34
CA PHE A 257 3.42 -19.58 -11.62
C PHE A 257 1.93 -19.37 -11.33
N TRP A 258 1.59 -18.88 -10.14
CA TRP A 258 0.19 -18.61 -9.77
C TRP A 258 -0.46 -17.55 -10.64
N GLY A 259 0.31 -16.52 -11.02
CA GLY A 259 -0.14 -15.54 -12.01
C GLY A 259 -0.46 -16.18 -13.36
N ARG A 260 0.32 -17.16 -13.84
CA ARG A 260 0.02 -17.93 -15.06
C ARG A 260 -1.25 -18.78 -14.91
N CYS A 261 -1.45 -19.40 -13.75
CA CYS A 261 -2.71 -20.11 -13.46
C CYS A 261 -3.93 -19.19 -13.54
N ALA A 262 -3.83 -17.99 -12.95
CA ALA A 262 -4.88 -16.97 -13.03
C ALA A 262 -5.16 -16.54 -14.49
N ILE A 263 -4.11 -16.39 -15.32
CA ILE A 263 -4.23 -16.06 -16.74
C ILE A 263 -4.94 -17.18 -17.51
N VAL A 264 -4.62 -18.44 -17.24
CA VAL A 264 -5.28 -19.58 -17.91
C VAL A 264 -6.78 -19.58 -17.60
N ALA A 265 -7.14 -19.36 -16.34
CA ALA A 265 -8.53 -19.30 -15.90
C ALA A 265 -9.30 -18.06 -16.43
N ASN A 266 -8.61 -16.93 -16.62
CA ASN A 266 -9.23 -15.63 -16.90
C ASN A 266 -8.51 -14.86 -18.02
N ARG A 267 -8.30 -15.50 -19.16
CA ARG A 267 -7.49 -14.99 -20.29
C ARG A 267 -7.88 -13.60 -20.78
N ASN A 268 -9.16 -13.25 -20.75
CA ASN A 268 -9.69 -11.99 -21.28
C ASN A 268 -9.85 -10.89 -20.20
N ASN A 269 -9.35 -11.10 -19.00
CA ASN A 269 -9.42 -10.10 -17.93
C ASN A 269 -8.11 -9.29 -17.86
N SER A 270 -8.18 -7.99 -18.12
CA SER A 270 -7.01 -7.08 -18.12
C SER A 270 -6.31 -7.01 -16.77
N LEU A 271 -7.05 -7.06 -15.66
CA LEU A 271 -6.51 -6.97 -14.30
C LEU A 271 -5.59 -8.15 -13.98
N VAL A 272 -5.92 -9.36 -14.45
CA VAL A 272 -5.09 -10.55 -14.23
C VAL A 272 -3.73 -10.38 -14.92
N TRP A 273 -3.73 -9.90 -16.15
CA TRP A 273 -2.50 -9.62 -16.89
C TRP A 273 -1.70 -8.49 -16.26
N PHE A 274 -2.38 -7.45 -15.77
CA PHE A 274 -1.75 -6.34 -15.05
C PHE A 274 -1.02 -6.85 -13.80
N TRP A 275 -1.73 -7.55 -12.90
CA TRP A 275 -1.15 -8.04 -11.65
C TRP A 275 -0.05 -9.08 -11.86
N HIS A 276 -0.23 -9.99 -12.82
CA HIS A 276 0.86 -10.91 -13.21
C HIS A 276 2.10 -10.12 -13.66
N GLY A 277 1.90 -9.10 -14.48
CA GLY A 277 2.98 -8.24 -14.93
C GLY A 277 3.68 -7.51 -13.80
N VAL A 278 2.93 -6.89 -12.89
CA VAL A 278 3.49 -6.20 -11.71
C VAL A 278 4.32 -7.16 -10.85
N ASN A 279 3.81 -8.38 -10.60
CA ASN A 279 4.52 -9.36 -9.78
C ASN A 279 5.77 -9.93 -10.47
N CYS A 280 5.71 -10.17 -11.77
CA CYS A 280 6.92 -10.50 -12.54
C CYS A 280 7.95 -9.37 -12.44
N GLY A 281 7.51 -8.10 -12.52
CA GLY A 281 8.36 -6.95 -12.30
C GLY A 281 9.01 -6.97 -10.91
N ARG A 282 8.24 -7.18 -9.84
CA ARG A 282 8.75 -7.30 -8.46
C ARG A 282 9.77 -8.45 -8.31
N SER A 283 9.53 -9.57 -8.97
CA SER A 283 10.44 -10.73 -9.00
C SER A 283 11.64 -10.56 -9.95
N ASN A 284 11.84 -9.38 -10.51
CA ASN A 284 12.89 -9.05 -11.51
C ASN A 284 12.78 -9.83 -12.84
N LEU A 285 11.61 -10.38 -13.16
CA LEU A 285 11.30 -11.03 -14.45
C LEU A 285 10.74 -9.98 -15.42
N LEU A 286 11.54 -8.95 -15.71
CA LEU A 286 11.11 -7.73 -16.38
C LEU A 286 10.51 -7.95 -17.77
N GLU A 287 11.05 -8.88 -18.58
CA GLU A 287 10.53 -9.19 -19.91
C GLU A 287 9.14 -9.83 -19.85
N GLN A 288 8.94 -10.79 -18.94
CA GLN A 288 7.63 -11.40 -18.71
C GLN A 288 6.64 -10.36 -18.19
N GLY A 289 7.08 -9.52 -17.25
CA GLY A 289 6.28 -8.42 -16.74
C GLY A 289 5.83 -7.45 -17.82
N LEU A 290 6.74 -7.00 -18.68
CA LEU A 290 6.44 -6.15 -19.84
C LEU A 290 5.44 -6.78 -20.81
N SER A 291 5.62 -8.08 -21.13
CA SER A 291 4.71 -8.81 -22.00
C SER A 291 3.28 -8.84 -21.42
N SER A 292 3.17 -9.12 -20.12
CA SER A 292 1.87 -9.21 -19.44
C SER A 292 1.17 -7.85 -19.34
N VAL A 293 1.90 -6.80 -18.95
CA VAL A 293 1.28 -5.45 -18.88
C VAL A 293 0.87 -4.95 -20.27
N LYS A 294 1.64 -5.23 -21.32
CA LYS A 294 1.21 -4.93 -22.69
C LYS A 294 -0.08 -5.66 -23.05
N ARG A 295 -0.22 -6.92 -22.65
CA ARG A 295 -1.46 -7.68 -22.89
C ARG A 295 -2.63 -7.09 -22.13
N SER A 296 -2.43 -6.63 -20.90
CA SER A 296 -3.45 -5.90 -20.14
C SER A 296 -3.95 -4.67 -20.88
N ILE A 297 -3.05 -3.85 -21.42
CA ILE A 297 -3.39 -2.65 -22.23
C ILE A 297 -4.15 -3.02 -23.52
N LEU A 298 -3.81 -4.15 -24.17
CA LEU A 298 -4.51 -4.61 -25.35
C LEU A 298 -5.94 -5.07 -25.08
N ILE A 299 -6.18 -5.64 -23.88
CA ILE A 299 -7.52 -6.09 -23.48
C ILE A 299 -8.36 -4.90 -23.01
N ASP A 300 -7.77 -4.01 -22.23
CA ASP A 300 -8.42 -2.82 -21.70
C ASP A 300 -7.51 -1.59 -21.85
N PRO A 301 -7.68 -0.84 -22.96
CA PRO A 301 -6.90 0.37 -23.18
C PRO A 301 -7.18 1.51 -22.19
N GLU A 302 -8.27 1.43 -21.41
CA GLU A 302 -8.63 2.46 -20.43
C GLU A 302 -8.08 2.15 -19.03
N HIS A 303 -7.41 1.01 -18.84
CA HIS A 303 -6.78 0.65 -17.57
C HIS A 303 -5.47 1.43 -17.34
N GLY A 304 -5.57 2.65 -16.83
CA GLY A 304 -4.45 3.59 -16.69
C GLY A 304 -3.30 3.09 -15.81
N ASN A 305 -3.57 2.25 -14.79
CA ASN A 305 -2.51 1.64 -13.96
C ASN A 305 -1.56 0.76 -14.79
N SER A 306 -2.02 0.17 -15.89
CA SER A 306 -1.15 -0.60 -16.79
C SER A 306 -0.13 0.29 -17.51
N TYR A 307 -0.50 1.50 -17.89
CA TYR A 307 0.44 2.46 -18.49
C TYR A 307 1.47 2.97 -17.46
N GLN A 308 1.06 3.11 -16.20
CA GLN A 308 2.00 3.42 -15.13
C GLN A 308 2.98 2.26 -14.89
N ALA A 309 2.48 1.03 -14.77
CA ALA A 309 3.30 -0.15 -14.56
C ALA A 309 4.30 -0.39 -15.69
N ILE A 310 3.89 -0.23 -16.96
CA ILE A 310 4.80 -0.39 -18.10
C ILE A 310 5.90 0.69 -18.10
N SER A 311 5.58 1.92 -17.66
CA SER A 311 6.57 2.99 -17.50
C SER A 311 7.64 2.60 -16.46
N VAL A 312 7.22 2.12 -15.29
CA VAL A 312 8.13 1.63 -14.22
C VAL A 312 9.02 0.50 -14.75
N MET A 313 8.45 -0.45 -15.46
CA MET A 313 9.22 -1.58 -16.00
C MET A 313 10.25 -1.14 -17.04
N PHE A 314 9.88 -0.23 -17.95
CA PHE A 314 10.84 0.33 -18.91
C PHE A 314 11.96 1.11 -18.22
N GLN A 315 11.66 1.83 -17.14
CA GLN A 315 12.68 2.50 -16.34
C GLN A 315 13.67 1.48 -15.75
N ARG A 316 13.16 0.39 -15.17
CA ARG A 316 13.98 -0.69 -14.60
C ARG A 316 14.78 -1.45 -15.64
N CYS A 317 14.29 -1.55 -16.88
CA CYS A 317 15.04 -2.11 -18.02
C CYS A 317 16.06 -1.11 -18.62
N GLY A 318 16.20 0.11 -18.07
CA GLY A 318 17.05 1.14 -18.64
C GLY A 318 16.53 1.79 -19.93
N ALA A 319 15.33 1.43 -20.37
CA ALA A 319 14.71 1.98 -21.57
C ALA A 319 14.02 3.34 -21.28
N LEU A 320 14.82 4.32 -20.82
CA LEU A 320 14.37 5.57 -20.23
C LEU A 320 13.47 6.41 -21.16
N LYS A 321 13.73 6.44 -22.46
CA LYS A 321 12.87 7.14 -23.44
C LYS A 321 11.46 6.52 -23.49
N LYS A 322 11.35 5.18 -23.44
CA LYS A 322 10.06 4.48 -23.40
C LYS A 322 9.36 4.71 -22.06
N ALA A 323 10.10 4.69 -20.95
CA ALA A 323 9.57 5.02 -19.63
C ALA A 323 8.95 6.42 -19.62
N TYR A 324 9.66 7.43 -20.09
CA TYR A 324 9.16 8.80 -20.21
C TYR A 324 7.92 8.91 -21.09
N PHE A 325 7.92 8.21 -22.24
CA PHE A 325 6.77 8.18 -23.17
C PHE A 325 5.51 7.65 -22.48
N PHE A 326 5.59 6.48 -21.81
CA PHE A 326 4.45 5.90 -21.14
C PHE A 326 4.00 6.69 -19.90
N ALA A 327 4.92 7.28 -19.14
CA ALA A 327 4.58 8.20 -18.05
C ALA A 327 3.83 9.44 -18.56
N THR A 328 4.22 9.96 -19.75
CA THR A 328 3.54 11.09 -20.38
C THR A 328 2.13 10.74 -20.83
N ILE A 329 1.95 9.53 -21.41
CA ILE A 329 0.63 9.02 -21.78
C ILE A 329 -0.24 8.89 -20.54
N THR A 330 0.26 8.25 -19.47
CA THR A 330 -0.47 8.09 -18.21
C THR A 330 -0.97 9.45 -17.71
N LYS A 331 -0.08 10.44 -17.64
CA LYS A 331 -0.46 11.78 -17.17
C LYS A 331 -1.51 12.45 -18.05
N ARG A 332 -1.41 12.29 -19.36
CA ARG A 332 -2.30 12.97 -20.33
C ARG A 332 -3.69 12.36 -20.37
N ILE A 333 -3.76 11.03 -20.38
CA ILE A 333 -5.03 10.28 -20.55
C ILE A 333 -5.68 9.99 -19.20
N PHE A 334 -4.88 9.73 -18.17
CA PHE A 334 -5.34 9.32 -16.83
C PHE A 334 -4.79 10.28 -15.76
N PRO A 335 -5.20 11.55 -15.75
CA PRO A 335 -4.62 12.58 -14.85
C PRO A 335 -4.81 12.28 -13.36
N ASN A 336 -5.81 11.47 -13.00
CA ASN A 336 -6.12 11.11 -11.61
C ASN A 336 -5.35 9.88 -11.10
N ILE A 337 -4.51 9.25 -11.92
CA ILE A 337 -3.66 8.15 -11.46
C ILE A 337 -2.44 8.73 -10.76
N GLY A 338 -2.31 8.45 -9.46
CA GLY A 338 -1.18 8.84 -8.63
C GLY A 338 0.16 8.30 -9.16
N GLY A 339 1.27 8.93 -8.77
CA GLY A 339 2.61 8.46 -9.13
C GLY A 339 3.11 8.85 -10.53
N SER A 340 2.26 9.30 -11.45
CA SER A 340 2.69 9.71 -12.80
C SER A 340 3.73 10.85 -12.81
N PRO A 341 3.61 11.91 -11.97
CA PRO A 341 4.65 12.95 -11.89
C PRO A 341 5.98 12.40 -11.38
N HIS A 342 5.97 11.46 -10.43
CA HIS A 342 7.18 10.82 -9.93
C HIS A 342 7.95 10.17 -11.08
N LEU A 343 7.32 9.35 -11.89
CA LEU A 343 7.94 8.69 -13.04
C LEU A 343 8.46 9.70 -14.08
N LEU A 344 7.74 10.80 -14.27
CA LEU A 344 8.14 11.84 -15.22
C LEU A 344 9.41 12.55 -14.80
N TRP A 345 9.52 13.02 -13.54
CA TRP A 345 10.75 13.71 -13.15
C TRP A 345 11.94 12.75 -13.08
N GLU A 346 11.76 11.52 -12.61
CA GLU A 346 12.84 10.52 -12.58
C GLU A 346 13.36 10.22 -13.98
N ALA A 347 12.46 9.97 -14.94
CA ALA A 347 12.84 9.72 -16.33
C ALA A 347 13.51 10.95 -16.96
N CYS A 348 13.03 12.17 -16.68
CA CYS A 348 13.64 13.40 -17.17
C CYS A 348 15.07 13.57 -16.64
N PHE A 349 15.28 13.39 -15.34
CA PHE A 349 16.61 13.50 -14.75
C PHE A 349 17.56 12.41 -15.28
N ALA A 350 17.09 11.19 -15.39
CA ALA A 350 17.87 10.09 -15.96
C ALA A 350 18.23 10.31 -17.45
N LEU A 351 17.42 11.08 -18.18
CA LEU A 351 17.69 11.48 -19.57
C LEU A 351 18.51 12.78 -19.68
N GLY A 352 18.89 13.41 -18.56
CA GLY A 352 19.61 14.69 -18.54
C GLY A 352 18.74 15.88 -18.98
N GLN A 353 17.43 15.80 -18.80
CA GLN A 353 16.46 16.86 -19.10
C GLN A 353 16.07 17.58 -17.80
N GLU A 354 17.07 18.20 -17.12
CA GLU A 354 16.95 18.73 -15.79
C GLU A 354 15.79 19.74 -15.66
N GLU A 355 15.67 20.68 -16.60
CA GLU A 355 14.61 21.70 -16.58
C GLU A 355 13.21 21.07 -16.56
N LYS A 356 12.99 20.07 -17.39
CA LYS A 356 11.71 19.33 -17.39
C LYS A 356 11.51 18.52 -16.13
N GLY A 357 12.58 17.90 -15.62
CA GLY A 357 12.57 17.18 -14.36
C GLY A 357 12.12 18.09 -13.22
N TRP A 358 12.70 19.27 -13.10
CA TRP A 358 12.32 20.24 -12.07
C TRP A 358 10.89 20.79 -12.24
N LYS A 359 10.40 20.95 -13.47
CA LYS A 359 8.99 21.32 -13.71
C LYS A 359 8.02 20.23 -13.20
N HIS A 360 8.35 18.96 -13.43
CA HIS A 360 7.54 17.86 -12.90
C HIS A 360 7.68 17.72 -11.38
N TRP A 361 8.88 17.87 -10.84
CA TRP A 361 9.16 17.84 -9.40
C TRP A 361 8.37 18.90 -8.63
N ALA A 362 8.23 20.08 -9.16
CA ALA A 362 7.46 21.17 -8.53
C ALA A 362 5.99 20.80 -8.27
N ARG A 363 5.47 19.80 -9.00
CA ARG A 363 4.08 19.32 -8.93
C ARG A 363 3.90 18.08 -8.07
N ARG A 364 4.90 17.68 -7.29
CA ARG A 364 4.90 16.43 -6.49
C ARG A 364 3.73 16.32 -5.51
N PHE A 365 3.20 17.43 -5.05
CA PHE A 365 2.08 17.47 -4.11
C PHE A 365 0.68 17.53 -4.76
N GLU A 366 0.60 17.62 -6.08
CA GLU A 366 -0.70 17.63 -6.76
C GLU A 366 -1.40 16.26 -6.73
N TYR A 367 -0.66 15.19 -6.43
CA TYR A 367 -1.11 13.82 -6.61
C TYR A 367 -0.97 12.92 -5.37
N ASP A 368 -0.09 13.25 -4.45
CA ASP A 368 0.17 12.43 -3.23
C ASP A 368 -0.45 13.10 -2.01
N GLY A 369 -1.77 13.24 -1.96
CA GLY A 369 -2.51 13.77 -0.83
C GLY A 369 -1.66 14.71 0.03
N ALA A 370 -1.51 15.96 -0.37
CA ALA A 370 -0.62 16.90 0.29
C ALA A 370 -0.99 16.96 1.77
N VAL A 371 -0.07 16.54 2.64
CA VAL A 371 -0.27 16.67 4.08
C VAL A 371 -0.53 18.15 4.38
N GLU A 372 -1.65 18.45 5.02
CA GLU A 372 -2.05 19.82 5.33
C GLU A 372 -0.99 20.53 6.18
N ARG A 373 -0.72 21.80 5.85
CA ARG A 373 0.27 22.64 6.53
C ARG A 373 -0.38 23.93 6.98
N HIS A 374 -0.65 24.04 8.29
CA HIS A 374 -1.31 25.18 8.87
C HIS A 374 -0.31 26.21 9.42
N GLY A 375 -0.66 27.50 9.35
CA GLY A 375 0.11 28.59 9.98
C GLY A 375 1.42 28.96 9.29
N LEU A 376 1.64 28.50 8.06
CA LEU A 376 2.73 29.00 7.23
C LEU A 376 2.47 30.44 6.79
N PRO A 377 3.53 31.27 6.58
CA PRO A 377 3.40 32.54 5.90
C PRO A 377 2.79 32.39 4.51
N THR A 378 2.13 33.44 4.02
CA THR A 378 1.57 33.43 2.65
C THR A 378 2.64 33.39 1.57
N LYS A 379 3.85 33.90 1.87
CA LYS A 379 4.97 33.97 0.93
C LYS A 379 5.76 32.67 0.94
N ARG A 380 5.65 31.87 -0.15
CA ARG A 380 6.57 30.79 -0.45
C ARG A 380 7.78 31.35 -1.19
N TRP A 381 8.97 31.10 -0.67
CA TRP A 381 10.22 31.54 -1.27
C TRP A 381 10.69 30.55 -2.33
N LEU A 382 10.72 30.98 -3.59
CA LEU A 382 11.10 30.13 -4.73
C LEU A 382 12.22 30.75 -5.57
N GLN A 383 12.69 31.96 -5.21
CA GLN A 383 13.73 32.70 -5.93
C GLN A 383 14.63 33.40 -4.91
N ILE A 384 15.85 33.75 -5.34
CA ILE A 384 16.79 34.52 -4.54
C ILE A 384 16.31 35.97 -4.45
N GLU A 385 15.51 36.27 -3.44
CA GLU A 385 14.97 37.58 -3.14
C GLU A 385 15.32 38.02 -1.72
N LYS A 386 15.45 39.33 -1.50
CA LYS A 386 15.54 39.88 -0.13
C LYS A 386 14.26 39.62 0.63
N LEU A 387 14.37 39.04 1.80
CA LEU A 387 13.27 38.71 2.68
C LEU A 387 13.21 39.66 3.87
N ASN A 388 11.99 40.05 4.25
CA ASN A 388 11.72 40.69 5.54
C ASN A 388 11.36 39.59 6.56
N GLY A 389 12.23 39.38 7.56
CA GLY A 389 12.06 38.31 8.56
C GLY A 389 12.92 37.08 8.27
N LYS A 390 12.67 36.01 9.05
CA LYS A 390 13.38 34.73 8.90
C LYS A 390 12.75 33.86 7.83
N LEU A 391 13.59 33.09 7.15
CA LEU A 391 13.15 32.05 6.24
C LEU A 391 13.02 30.72 6.99
N LEU A 392 11.84 30.10 6.91
CA LEU A 392 11.59 28.75 7.39
C LEU A 392 11.84 27.75 6.26
N VAL A 393 12.77 26.83 6.49
CA VAL A 393 12.98 25.64 5.62
C VAL A 393 12.17 24.52 6.22
N CYS A 394 11.07 24.15 5.58
CA CYS A 394 10.17 23.10 6.05
C CYS A 394 10.68 21.72 5.61
N SER A 395 10.57 20.76 6.53
CA SER A 395 10.86 19.34 6.27
C SER A 395 9.83 18.73 5.32
N GLU A 396 10.27 17.78 4.52
CA GLU A 396 9.43 16.90 3.70
C GLU A 396 10.09 15.54 3.46
N GLN A 397 9.26 14.52 3.16
CA GLN A 397 9.69 13.15 2.86
C GLN A 397 10.42 12.45 4.02
N GLY A 398 11.30 11.49 3.69
CA GLY A 398 11.99 10.64 4.65
C GLY A 398 13.22 11.29 5.30
N VAL A 399 13.72 10.65 6.35
CA VAL A 399 14.90 11.11 7.12
C VAL A 399 16.14 11.22 6.24
N GLY A 400 16.32 10.29 5.30
CA GLY A 400 17.44 10.33 4.36
C GLY A 400 17.31 11.44 3.30
N ASP A 401 16.08 11.74 2.88
CA ASP A 401 15.80 12.80 1.92
C ASP A 401 16.05 14.18 2.49
N GLU A 402 15.82 14.37 3.80
CA GLU A 402 16.18 15.63 4.48
C GLU A 402 17.66 15.97 4.33
N ILE A 403 18.57 14.98 4.53
CA ILE A 403 20.00 15.22 4.35
C ILE A 403 20.30 15.63 2.90
N LEU A 404 19.71 14.91 1.96
CA LEU A 404 19.92 15.16 0.54
C LEU A 404 19.51 16.60 0.15
N TYR A 405 18.31 17.04 0.58
CA TYR A 405 17.82 18.39 0.26
C TYR A 405 18.57 19.48 1.02
N LEU A 406 18.89 19.23 2.28
CA LEU A 406 19.60 20.17 3.14
C LEU A 406 21.10 20.23 2.80
N SER A 407 21.62 19.43 1.86
CA SER A 407 22.94 19.63 1.26
C SER A 407 23.10 21.01 0.61
N CYS A 408 21.97 21.68 0.33
CA CYS A 408 21.95 23.05 -0.19
C CYS A 408 22.07 24.14 0.91
N LEU A 409 22.09 23.77 2.20
CA LEU A 409 22.20 24.77 3.30
C LEU A 409 23.44 25.65 3.21
N PRO A 410 24.64 25.15 2.86
CA PRO A 410 25.81 26.02 2.70
C PRO A 410 25.61 27.10 1.63
N ASP A 411 24.87 26.81 0.57
CA ASP A 411 24.59 27.79 -0.48
C ASP A 411 23.48 28.76 -0.05
N LEU A 412 22.43 28.22 0.59
CA LEU A 412 21.35 29.04 1.14
C LEU A 412 21.87 30.07 2.18
N LEU A 413 22.83 29.67 3.00
CA LEU A 413 23.45 30.55 4.01
C LEU A 413 24.31 31.66 3.42
N LYS A 414 24.75 31.56 2.16
CA LYS A 414 25.41 32.67 1.46
C LYS A 414 24.40 33.77 1.11
N GLU A 415 23.17 33.39 0.79
CA GLU A 415 22.10 34.28 0.37
C GLU A 415 21.28 34.83 1.56
N HIS A 416 21.03 33.97 2.58
CA HIS A 416 20.22 34.30 3.74
C HIS A 416 20.90 33.87 5.03
N LYS A 417 21.04 34.82 5.98
CA LYS A 417 21.64 34.55 7.29
C LYS A 417 20.64 34.18 8.37
N ALA A 418 19.38 34.58 8.22
CA ALA A 418 18.35 34.39 9.22
C ALA A 418 17.44 33.20 8.84
N ILE A 419 17.88 31.99 9.15
CA ILE A 419 17.24 30.73 8.73
C ILE A 419 16.75 29.95 9.94
N VAL A 420 15.54 29.40 9.85
CA VAL A 420 14.99 28.37 10.73
C VAL A 420 14.86 27.10 9.91
N VAL A 421 15.47 26.01 10.34
CA VAL A 421 15.41 24.71 9.65
C VAL A 421 14.60 23.75 10.49
N GLU A 422 13.53 23.23 9.91
CA GLU A 422 12.78 22.10 10.43
C GLU A 422 13.39 20.80 9.94
N CYS A 423 13.61 19.85 10.84
CA CYS A 423 14.09 18.51 10.48
C CYS A 423 13.60 17.45 11.48
N ASP A 424 13.81 16.17 11.16
CA ASP A 424 13.61 15.09 12.14
C ASP A 424 14.40 15.38 13.42
N LYS A 425 13.80 15.12 14.58
CA LYS A 425 14.40 15.43 15.90
C LYS A 425 15.81 14.83 16.07
N ARG A 426 16.06 13.67 15.47
CA ARG A 426 17.35 12.94 15.53
C ARG A 426 18.48 13.69 14.80
N TRP A 427 18.17 14.50 13.79
CA TRP A 427 19.14 15.35 13.09
C TRP A 427 19.48 16.63 13.85
N GLY A 428 18.63 17.05 14.79
CA GLY A 428 18.79 18.33 15.48
C GLY A 428 20.18 18.63 16.02
N PRO A 429 20.81 17.71 16.80
CA PRO A 429 22.16 17.92 17.32
C PRO A 429 23.23 18.03 16.22
N ILE A 430 23.13 17.25 15.15
CA ILE A 430 24.08 17.26 14.04
C ILE A 430 24.00 18.57 13.26
N PHE A 431 22.80 19.05 12.93
CA PHE A 431 22.63 20.32 12.22
C PHE A 431 23.06 21.53 13.06
N ARG A 432 22.71 21.58 14.35
CA ARG A 432 23.17 22.68 15.25
C ARG A 432 24.68 22.76 15.34
N ARG A 433 25.38 21.63 15.37
CA ARG A 433 26.84 21.58 15.38
C ARG A 433 27.46 21.94 14.04
N SER A 434 26.83 21.52 12.95
CA SER A 434 27.33 21.78 11.60
C SER A 434 27.11 23.21 11.16
N PHE A 435 26.04 23.84 11.63
CA PHE A 435 25.60 25.19 11.28
C PHE A 435 25.15 25.96 12.54
N PRO A 436 26.09 26.46 13.35
CA PRO A 436 25.73 27.17 14.59
C PRO A 436 24.88 28.43 14.40
N GLU A 437 24.90 29.02 13.20
CA GLU A 437 24.19 30.22 12.83
C GLU A 437 22.70 30.00 12.53
N ILE A 438 22.22 28.77 12.36
CA ILE A 438 20.80 28.47 12.08
C ILE A 438 20.04 28.12 13.37
N ILE A 439 18.74 28.35 13.33
CA ILE A 439 17.81 27.84 14.34
C ILE A 439 17.26 26.49 13.84
N VAL A 440 17.47 25.44 14.62
CA VAL A 440 16.96 24.10 14.28
C VAL A 440 15.78 23.75 15.16
N VAL A 441 14.63 23.41 14.53
CA VAL A 441 13.39 22.99 15.17
C VAL A 441 13.00 21.58 14.75
N PRO A 442 12.36 20.79 15.61
CA PRO A 442 11.84 19.48 15.23
C PRO A 442 10.65 19.63 14.27
N ARG A 443 10.32 18.54 13.56
CA ARG A 443 9.13 18.48 12.71
C ARG A 443 7.87 18.87 13.48
N GLN A 444 7.08 19.76 12.90
CA GLN A 444 5.87 20.32 13.52
C GLN A 444 4.62 19.48 13.26
N VAL A 445 4.77 18.17 13.31
CA VAL A 445 3.70 17.18 13.05
C VAL A 445 2.72 17.13 14.21
N LYS A 446 1.43 17.14 13.89
CA LYS A 446 0.30 16.88 14.78
C LYS A 446 -0.52 15.72 14.24
N PHE A 447 -1.11 14.94 15.12
CA PHE A 447 -1.99 13.83 14.77
C PHE A 447 -3.43 14.16 15.12
N VAL A 448 -4.36 13.79 14.23
CA VAL A 448 -5.81 13.83 14.46
C VAL A 448 -6.32 12.39 14.33
N GLY A 449 -6.65 11.76 15.49
CA GLY A 449 -6.95 10.33 15.52
C GLY A 449 -5.70 9.49 15.25
N GLU A 450 -5.91 8.22 14.84
CA GLU A 450 -4.82 7.28 14.60
C GLU A 450 -4.18 7.43 13.19
N ASP A 451 -4.93 7.94 12.19
CA ASP A 451 -4.54 7.86 10.79
C ASP A 451 -4.32 9.21 10.06
N SER A 452 -4.64 10.32 10.69
CA SER A 452 -4.53 11.64 10.04
C SER A 452 -3.46 12.50 10.67
N LEU A 453 -2.50 12.93 9.87
CA LEU A 453 -1.45 13.85 10.33
C LEU A 453 -1.51 15.17 9.55
N PHE A 454 -1.16 16.25 10.22
CA PHE A 454 -0.95 17.57 9.62
C PHE A 454 0.23 18.26 10.25
N TYR A 455 0.75 19.31 9.59
CA TYR A 455 1.80 20.16 10.15
C TYR A 455 1.22 21.46 10.69
N ASP A 456 1.62 21.86 11.90
CA ASP A 456 1.17 23.11 12.54
C ASP A 456 2.34 24.05 12.84
N TYR A 457 2.50 25.06 12.01
CA TYR A 457 3.58 26.04 12.11
C TYR A 457 3.20 27.33 12.84
N ARG A 458 1.97 27.48 13.36
CA ARG A 458 1.49 28.72 13.99
C ARG A 458 2.38 29.21 15.12
N GLU A 459 2.84 28.30 15.97
CA GLU A 459 3.71 28.64 17.10
C GLU A 459 5.09 29.11 16.65
N ILE A 460 5.78 28.34 15.81
CA ILE A 460 7.14 28.68 15.37
C ILE A 460 7.14 29.91 14.45
N THR A 461 6.11 30.10 13.63
CA THR A 461 5.97 31.29 12.78
C THR A 461 5.93 32.57 13.64
N ARG A 462 5.16 32.56 14.72
CA ARG A 462 5.07 33.68 15.66
C ARG A 462 6.37 33.85 16.46
N LYS A 463 6.87 32.73 17.05
CA LYS A 463 8.06 32.76 17.94
C LYS A 463 9.29 33.26 17.21
N TYR A 464 9.52 32.85 15.98
CA TYR A 464 10.72 33.18 15.22
C TYR A 464 10.53 34.30 14.21
N LYS A 465 9.33 34.91 14.14
CA LYS A 465 8.99 35.99 13.19
C LYS A 465 9.29 35.56 11.75
N ILE A 466 8.72 34.43 11.34
CA ILE A 466 8.93 33.87 10.01
C ILE A 466 8.23 34.76 8.96
N GLY A 467 8.99 35.26 7.98
CA GLY A 467 8.47 36.12 6.91
C GLY A 467 8.17 35.36 5.61
N ALA A 468 8.82 34.22 5.40
CA ALA A 468 8.59 33.35 4.27
C ALA A 468 8.99 31.90 4.58
N TYR A 469 8.54 30.96 3.75
CA TYR A 469 8.93 29.56 3.87
C TYR A 469 9.36 28.97 2.54
N VAL A 470 10.16 27.90 2.60
CA VAL A 470 10.53 27.04 1.47
C VAL A 470 10.47 25.60 1.93
N LEU A 471 10.02 24.71 1.07
CA LEU A 471 10.12 23.27 1.34
C LEU A 471 11.55 22.81 1.03
N CYS A 472 12.13 21.97 1.89
CA CYS A 472 13.55 21.56 1.70
C CYS A 472 13.79 20.92 0.33
N GLY A 473 12.80 20.17 -0.22
CA GLY A 473 12.89 19.58 -1.56
C GLY A 473 12.83 20.58 -2.72
N ASP A 474 12.55 21.86 -2.47
CA ASP A 474 12.67 22.91 -3.51
C ASP A 474 14.09 23.49 -3.60
N LEU A 475 14.91 23.34 -2.55
CA LEU A 475 16.28 23.89 -2.52
C LEU A 475 17.16 23.36 -3.65
N PRO A 476 17.15 22.06 -4.00
CA PRO A 476 17.94 21.59 -5.15
C PRO A 476 17.54 22.24 -6.47
N LYS A 477 16.27 22.55 -6.69
CA LYS A 477 15.85 23.31 -7.87
C LYS A 477 16.48 24.69 -7.93
N ILE A 478 16.64 25.34 -6.78
CA ILE A 478 17.18 26.70 -6.68
C ILE A 478 18.69 26.70 -6.82
N PHE A 479 19.40 25.78 -6.14
CA PHE A 479 20.86 25.81 -5.99
C PHE A 479 21.59 24.77 -6.83
N ARG A 480 20.90 23.79 -7.42
CA ARG A 480 21.45 22.70 -8.25
C ARG A 480 20.85 22.64 -9.64
N TYR A 481 20.21 23.73 -10.09
CA TYR A 481 19.58 23.79 -11.41
C TYR A 481 20.60 23.63 -12.54
N ASP A 482 21.80 24.23 -12.40
CA ASP A 482 22.91 24.05 -13.30
C ASP A 482 24.00 23.17 -12.63
N LEU A 483 23.96 21.88 -12.95
CA LEU A 483 24.92 20.89 -12.45
C LEU A 483 26.28 20.95 -13.18
N LYS A 484 26.48 21.90 -14.12
CA LYS A 484 27.72 21.99 -14.89
C LYS A 484 28.86 22.65 -14.13
N THR A 485 28.57 23.35 -13.04
CA THR A 485 29.59 24.03 -12.24
C THR A 485 30.00 23.13 -11.08
N PRO A 486 31.20 22.53 -11.07
CA PRO A 486 31.72 21.80 -9.91
C PRO A 486 31.81 22.74 -8.71
N LYS A 487 31.08 22.44 -7.64
CA LYS A 487 31.25 23.16 -6.38
C LYS A 487 32.04 22.25 -5.44
N ASN A 488 33.12 22.76 -4.84
CA ASN A 488 33.94 22.03 -3.89
C ASN A 488 33.07 21.51 -2.73
N GLY A 489 32.90 20.20 -2.64
CA GLY A 489 32.01 19.56 -1.67
C GLY A 489 32.75 18.50 -0.85
N SER A 490 33.60 18.91 0.06
CA SER A 490 33.83 18.10 1.26
C SER A 490 32.56 18.08 2.11
N GLY A 491 32.26 17.00 2.84
CA GLY A 491 31.04 16.83 3.60
C GLY A 491 30.60 18.06 4.39
N PHE A 492 29.32 18.34 4.37
CA PHE A 492 28.75 19.56 4.98
C PHE A 492 28.28 19.35 6.42
N LEU A 493 28.21 18.09 6.89
CA LEU A 493 27.85 17.75 8.27
C LEU A 493 29.09 17.43 9.12
N ARG A 494 28.99 17.69 10.42
CA ARG A 494 30.02 17.43 11.41
C ARG A 494 29.49 16.47 12.47
N SER A 495 30.17 15.33 12.64
CA SER A 495 29.89 14.39 13.72
C SER A 495 30.33 14.92 15.09
N ASN A 496 29.82 14.35 16.17
CA ASN A 496 30.23 14.67 17.52
C ASN A 496 31.69 14.20 17.77
N PRO A 497 32.63 15.11 18.09
CA PRO A 497 34.05 14.75 18.20
C PRO A 497 34.33 13.82 19.39
N GLN A 498 33.65 13.96 20.52
CA GLN A 498 33.80 13.09 21.69
C GLN A 498 33.33 11.67 21.38
N ARG A 499 32.15 11.52 20.77
CA ARG A 499 31.63 10.21 20.36
C ARG A 499 32.51 9.59 19.28
N ARG A 500 33.05 10.38 18.36
CA ARG A 500 34.00 9.91 17.34
C ARG A 500 35.26 9.33 17.99
N GLN A 501 35.79 9.97 19.02
CA GLN A 501 36.95 9.43 19.78
C GLN A 501 36.61 8.09 20.44
N ILE A 502 35.40 7.95 20.99
CA ILE A 502 34.93 6.67 21.59
C ILE A 502 34.96 5.56 20.55
N TYR A 503 34.36 5.81 19.37
CA TYR A 503 34.34 4.80 18.31
C TYR A 503 35.70 4.55 17.70
N ALA A 504 36.54 5.57 17.54
CA ALA A 504 37.92 5.39 17.06
C ALA A 504 38.72 4.50 18.02
N LYS A 505 38.57 4.69 19.34
CA LYS A 505 39.21 3.84 20.37
C LYS A 505 38.62 2.42 20.37
N TYR A 506 37.28 2.29 20.23
CA TYR A 506 36.64 0.97 20.15
C TYR A 506 37.09 0.17 18.94
N LEU A 507 37.18 0.82 17.80
CA LEU A 507 37.62 0.19 16.55
C LEU A 507 39.10 -0.24 16.60
N ASP A 508 39.94 0.37 17.44
CA ASP A 508 41.33 0.00 17.65
C ASP A 508 42.07 -0.34 16.34
N LYS A 509 42.02 0.61 15.39
CA LYS A 509 42.54 0.41 14.04
C LYS A 509 44.04 0.17 14.01
N ARG A 510 44.45 -0.99 13.48
CA ARG A 510 45.87 -1.36 13.32
C ARG A 510 46.47 -0.68 12.08
N PRO A 511 47.80 -0.45 12.06
CA PRO A 511 48.47 0.08 10.87
C PRO A 511 48.19 -0.77 9.61
N GLY A 512 47.85 -0.11 8.52
CA GLY A 512 47.49 -0.76 7.24
C GLY A 512 46.15 -1.46 7.20
N GLN A 513 45.34 -1.37 8.25
CA GLN A 513 43.96 -1.91 8.27
C GLN A 513 43.00 -0.91 7.66
N ILE A 514 42.03 -1.42 6.91
CA ILE A 514 40.88 -0.67 6.35
C ILE A 514 39.62 -1.13 7.02
N ILE A 515 38.87 -0.19 7.59
CA ILE A 515 37.60 -0.46 8.27
C ILE A 515 36.45 0.05 7.39
N VAL A 516 35.55 -0.87 7.00
CA VAL A 516 34.48 -0.62 6.03
C VAL A 516 33.13 -0.82 6.70
N GLY A 517 32.30 0.20 6.67
CA GLY A 517 30.88 0.10 7.06
C GLY A 517 30.03 -0.49 5.93
N VAL A 518 29.10 -1.38 6.23
CA VAL A 518 28.25 -2.06 5.25
C VAL A 518 26.79 -1.93 5.60
N CYS A 519 25.98 -1.35 4.69
CA CYS A 519 24.52 -1.29 4.75
C CYS A 519 23.95 -1.74 3.40
N TRP A 520 23.38 -2.94 3.33
CA TRP A 520 23.06 -3.55 2.05
C TRP A 520 21.60 -3.41 1.61
N LYS A 521 20.68 -3.03 2.52
CA LYS A 521 19.25 -2.84 2.18
C LYS A 521 18.62 -1.74 3.03
N SER A 522 17.45 -1.23 2.60
CA SER A 522 16.60 -0.37 3.44
C SER A 522 15.83 -1.21 4.46
N GLY A 523 15.76 -0.75 5.71
CA GLY A 523 14.94 -1.38 6.75
C GLY A 523 13.43 -1.18 6.55
N PHE A 524 13.03 -0.20 5.72
CA PHE A 524 11.62 0.22 5.52
C PHE A 524 11.11 0.03 4.08
N ALA A 525 11.83 -0.65 3.22
CA ALA A 525 11.40 -0.87 1.83
C ALA A 525 11.32 -2.36 1.48
N PRO A 526 10.33 -3.10 2.05
CA PRO A 526 10.17 -4.52 1.77
C PRO A 526 9.68 -4.80 0.36
N SER A 527 9.02 -3.85 -0.30
CA SER A 527 8.33 -4.04 -1.57
C SER A 527 9.23 -4.20 -2.80
N TRP A 528 10.56 -3.95 -2.71
CA TRP A 528 11.50 -4.01 -3.84
C TRP A 528 12.82 -4.70 -3.52
N PRO A 529 12.84 -5.96 -3.02
CA PRO A 529 14.07 -6.65 -2.66
C PRO A 529 15.03 -6.84 -3.85
N SER A 530 14.53 -6.76 -5.09
CA SER A 530 15.30 -6.97 -6.31
C SER A 530 16.24 -5.82 -6.69
N ILE A 531 16.17 -4.68 -5.99
CA ILE A 531 17.07 -3.53 -6.24
C ILE A 531 18.24 -3.44 -5.24
N TYR A 532 18.27 -4.33 -4.24
CA TYR A 532 19.34 -4.39 -3.26
C TYR A 532 20.24 -5.59 -3.49
N PRO A 533 21.57 -5.48 -3.28
CA PRO A 533 22.45 -6.64 -3.37
C PRO A 533 22.14 -7.61 -2.23
N ARG A 534 22.20 -8.91 -2.51
CA ARG A 534 22.19 -9.91 -1.45
C ARG A 534 23.47 -9.80 -0.64
N LEU A 535 23.37 -9.87 0.67
CA LEU A 535 24.55 -9.80 1.54
C LEU A 535 25.57 -10.91 1.19
N GLY A 536 25.10 -12.13 0.91
CA GLY A 536 25.97 -13.23 0.50
C GLY A 536 26.75 -12.92 -0.78
N ASP A 537 26.07 -12.40 -1.82
CA ASP A 537 26.75 -11.98 -3.06
C ASP A 537 27.79 -10.87 -2.79
N LEU A 538 27.45 -9.90 -1.93
CA LEU A 538 28.33 -8.79 -1.60
C LEU A 538 29.60 -9.29 -0.92
N LEU A 539 29.46 -10.14 0.09
CA LEU A 539 30.57 -10.66 0.88
C LEU A 539 31.42 -11.71 0.11
N GLU A 540 30.82 -12.43 -0.85
CA GLU A 540 31.54 -13.35 -1.73
C GLU A 540 32.60 -12.64 -2.57
N PHE A 541 32.28 -11.45 -3.10
CA PHE A 541 33.20 -10.67 -3.94
C PHE A 541 34.15 -9.76 -3.16
N LEU A 542 33.86 -9.47 -1.88
CA LEU A 542 34.78 -8.70 -1.04
C LEU A 542 36.06 -9.54 -0.72
N PRO A 543 37.22 -8.90 -0.70
CA PRO A 543 38.47 -9.57 -0.34
C PRO A 543 38.39 -10.27 1.01
N ASN A 544 38.93 -11.47 1.09
CA ASN A 544 39.15 -12.14 2.37
C ASN A 544 40.58 -11.84 2.85
N ASP A 545 40.78 -10.58 3.26
CA ASP A 545 42.10 -10.03 3.69
C ASP A 545 42.02 -9.66 5.18
N LYS A 546 43.03 -10.03 5.96
CA LYS A 546 43.13 -9.69 7.39
C LYS A 546 43.21 -8.18 7.63
N LYS A 547 43.59 -7.41 6.62
CA LYS A 547 43.57 -5.95 6.64
C LYS A 547 42.19 -5.35 6.53
N LEU A 548 41.17 -6.12 6.05
CA LEU A 548 39.81 -5.66 5.85
C LEU A 548 38.95 -6.05 7.04
N ARG A 549 38.42 -5.06 7.74
CA ARG A 549 37.38 -5.23 8.77
C ARG A 549 36.08 -4.66 8.28
N LEU A 550 34.99 -5.41 8.50
CA LEU A 550 33.65 -5.06 8.05
C LEU A 550 32.77 -4.77 9.26
N ILE A 551 32.19 -3.58 9.31
CA ILE A 551 31.29 -3.13 10.38
C ILE A 551 29.86 -3.06 9.83
N SER A 552 28.90 -3.66 10.51
CA SER A 552 27.49 -3.55 10.14
C SER A 552 26.96 -2.16 10.44
N LEU A 553 26.45 -1.49 9.40
CA LEU A 553 25.65 -0.26 9.47
C LEU A 553 24.19 -0.53 9.09
N GLN A 554 23.79 -1.81 9.08
CA GLN A 554 22.42 -2.20 8.76
C GLN A 554 21.51 -1.93 9.94
N TYR A 555 20.50 -1.12 9.71
CA TYR A 555 19.48 -0.76 10.69
C TYR A 555 18.18 -1.57 10.47
N GLY A 556 17.36 -1.63 11.51
CA GLY A 556 16.12 -2.43 11.54
C GLY A 556 16.36 -3.83 12.13
N PRO A 557 15.29 -4.61 12.31
CA PRO A 557 15.40 -5.92 12.93
C PRO A 557 16.25 -6.87 12.08
N ASN A 558 17.23 -7.53 12.70
CA ASN A 558 18.07 -8.54 12.06
C ASN A 558 17.27 -9.79 11.64
N ASP A 559 16.03 -9.92 12.12
CA ASP A 559 15.14 -11.06 11.90
C ASP A 559 14.64 -11.18 10.45
N SER A 560 14.87 -10.16 9.62
CA SER A 560 14.55 -10.16 8.19
C SER A 560 15.63 -10.78 7.29
N LEU A 561 16.61 -11.46 7.88
CA LEU A 561 17.69 -12.11 7.13
C LEU A 561 17.27 -13.49 6.67
N HIS A 562 17.43 -13.75 5.39
CA HIS A 562 17.29 -15.11 4.85
C HIS A 562 18.26 -16.04 5.61
N PRO A 563 17.90 -17.29 5.98
CA PRO A 563 18.80 -18.21 6.69
C PRO A 563 20.17 -18.40 6.03
N ALA A 564 20.25 -18.27 4.70
CA ALA A 564 21.52 -18.24 3.97
C ALA A 564 22.37 -16.98 4.24
N GLU A 565 21.78 -15.88 4.68
CA GLU A 565 22.49 -14.63 5.02
C GLU A 565 23.02 -14.65 6.44
N SER A 566 22.44 -15.46 7.34
CA SER A 566 22.89 -15.58 8.74
C SER A 566 24.35 -16.05 8.86
N ARG A 567 24.79 -16.94 7.96
CA ARG A 567 26.21 -17.35 7.89
C ARG A 567 27.13 -16.22 7.41
N SER A 568 26.61 -15.35 6.59
CA SER A 568 27.34 -14.20 6.05
C SER A 568 27.52 -13.11 7.09
N LEU A 569 26.61 -13.00 8.06
CA LEU A 569 26.71 -12.04 9.16
C LEU A 569 27.94 -12.25 10.05
N ALA A 570 28.45 -13.48 10.17
CA ALA A 570 29.63 -13.77 10.97
C ALA A 570 30.89 -13.02 10.49
N ARG A 571 30.89 -12.46 9.27
CA ARG A 571 31.97 -11.61 8.75
C ARG A 571 31.81 -10.12 9.09
N LEU A 572 30.66 -9.72 9.63
CA LEU A 572 30.36 -8.33 9.98
C LEU A 572 30.42 -8.17 11.50
N GLU A 573 31.23 -7.22 11.95
CA GLU A 573 31.23 -6.81 13.34
C GLU A 573 30.06 -5.87 13.59
N THR A 574 29.33 -6.07 14.68
CA THR A 574 28.28 -5.16 15.17
C THR A 574 28.84 -4.30 16.29
N ILE A 575 28.39 -3.05 16.35
CA ILE A 575 28.74 -2.15 17.45
C ILE A 575 27.73 -2.38 18.58
N PRO A 576 28.15 -2.87 19.76
CA PRO A 576 27.27 -3.02 20.90
C PRO A 576 26.66 -1.67 21.31
N ASP A 577 25.43 -1.70 21.83
CA ASP A 577 24.73 -0.57 22.43
C ASP A 577 24.52 0.66 21.49
N LEU A 578 24.74 0.50 20.19
CA LEU A 578 24.40 1.53 19.20
C LEU A 578 23.04 1.27 18.57
N ASP A 579 22.06 2.08 18.93
CA ASP A 579 20.79 2.14 18.21
C ASP A 579 20.97 2.83 16.86
N GLN A 580 21.01 2.03 15.80
CA GLN A 580 21.21 2.54 14.44
C GLN A 580 19.98 3.24 13.84
N VAL A 581 18.83 3.18 14.50
CA VAL A 581 17.59 3.84 14.08
C VAL A 581 17.44 5.20 14.79
N ASP A 582 17.55 5.23 16.10
CA ASP A 582 17.23 6.42 16.89
C ASP A 582 18.45 7.24 17.30
N ASP A 583 19.64 6.63 17.40
CA ASP A 583 20.88 7.34 17.74
C ASP A 583 21.69 7.75 16.50
N LEU A 584 21.12 8.63 15.66
CA LEU A 584 21.82 9.11 14.47
C LEU A 584 23.12 9.91 14.78
N GLU A 585 23.25 10.46 15.98
CA GLU A 585 24.51 11.06 16.46
C GLU A 585 25.63 10.02 16.59
N GLY A 586 25.30 8.85 17.18
CA GLY A 586 26.23 7.74 17.28
C GLY A 586 26.58 7.15 15.92
N VAL A 587 25.59 6.97 15.07
CA VAL A 587 25.81 6.49 13.69
C VAL A 587 26.71 7.45 12.91
N ALA A 588 26.48 8.76 13.01
CA ALA A 588 27.34 9.77 12.36
C ALA A 588 28.78 9.74 12.89
N ALA A 589 28.96 9.56 14.20
CA ALA A 589 30.27 9.48 14.83
C ALA A 589 31.00 8.18 14.44
N LEU A 590 30.30 7.06 14.39
CA LEU A 590 30.84 5.79 13.90
C LEU A 590 31.25 5.90 12.43
N ILE A 591 30.39 6.37 11.55
CA ILE A 591 30.66 6.53 10.12
C ILE A 591 31.92 7.43 9.92
N SER A 592 32.01 8.53 10.67
CA SER A 592 33.19 9.42 10.61
C SER A 592 34.51 8.78 11.08
N SER A 593 34.45 7.60 11.68
CA SER A 593 35.62 6.84 12.15
C SER A 593 36.00 5.70 11.20
N LEU A 594 35.25 5.52 10.11
CA LEU A 594 35.51 4.50 9.10
C LEU A 594 36.31 5.05 7.92
N ASP A 595 36.99 4.18 7.20
CA ASP A 595 37.73 4.54 5.99
C ASP A 595 36.85 4.57 4.74
N LEU A 596 35.82 3.73 4.71
CA LEU A 596 34.95 3.52 3.57
C LEU A 596 33.57 3.05 4.05
N VAL A 597 32.53 3.45 3.34
CA VAL A 597 31.17 2.93 3.53
C VAL A 597 30.68 2.29 2.23
N ILE A 598 30.13 1.10 2.32
CA ILE A 598 29.39 0.44 1.23
C ILE A 598 27.93 0.49 1.62
N SER A 599 27.10 1.18 0.83
CA SER A 599 25.69 1.33 1.18
C SER A 599 24.77 1.22 -0.02
N ALA A 600 23.60 0.61 0.20
CA ALA A 600 22.44 0.81 -0.64
C ALA A 600 21.96 2.27 -0.56
N SER A 601 21.02 2.69 -1.44
CA SER A 601 20.47 4.04 -1.40
C SER A 601 19.54 4.20 -0.17
N THR A 602 20.15 4.54 0.96
CA THR A 602 19.51 4.64 2.27
C THR A 602 19.99 5.89 3.01
N THR A 603 19.44 6.16 4.18
CA THR A 603 19.92 7.22 5.09
C THR A 603 21.42 7.11 5.37
N VAL A 604 21.95 5.89 5.48
CA VAL A 604 23.38 5.63 5.72
C VAL A 604 24.25 6.15 4.57
N LEU A 605 23.79 5.95 3.31
CA LEU A 605 24.48 6.49 2.13
C LEU A 605 24.57 8.02 2.20
N HIS A 606 23.42 8.66 2.41
CA HIS A 606 23.33 10.12 2.42
C HIS A 606 24.14 10.71 3.59
N LEU A 607 24.08 10.07 4.76
CA LEU A 607 24.84 10.51 5.93
C LEU A 607 26.36 10.38 5.72
N ALA A 608 26.82 9.26 5.16
CA ALA A 608 28.25 9.05 4.87
C ALA A 608 28.79 10.09 3.88
N CYS A 609 28.04 10.36 2.82
CA CYS A 609 28.37 11.39 1.85
C CYS A 609 28.36 12.80 2.48
N ALA A 610 27.35 13.11 3.32
CA ALA A 610 27.22 14.39 4.01
C ALA A 610 28.36 14.62 5.04
N LEU A 611 28.94 13.56 5.59
CA LEU A 611 30.11 13.61 6.48
C LEU A 611 31.43 13.63 5.70
N GLY A 612 31.42 13.52 4.38
CA GLY A 612 32.63 13.49 3.53
C GLY A 612 33.39 12.17 3.56
N VAL A 613 32.80 11.08 4.06
CA VAL A 613 33.43 9.77 4.09
C VAL A 613 33.36 9.14 2.69
N LYS A 614 34.45 8.48 2.27
CA LYS A 614 34.49 7.73 1.01
C LYS A 614 33.34 6.67 1.02
N THR A 615 32.53 6.64 -0.03
CA THR A 615 31.33 5.82 -0.04
C THR A 615 31.19 5.10 -1.37
N ILE A 616 30.84 3.82 -1.33
CA ILE A 616 30.45 3.03 -2.49
C ILE A 616 28.93 2.88 -2.46
N SER A 617 28.24 3.40 -3.47
CA SER A 617 26.79 3.17 -3.64
C SER A 617 26.56 1.90 -4.43
N THR A 618 25.83 0.93 -3.87
CA THR A 618 25.47 -0.32 -4.55
C THR A 618 24.34 -0.16 -5.53
N TYR A 619 23.66 0.97 -5.48
CA TYR A 619 22.65 1.38 -6.45
C TYR A 619 23.02 2.75 -7.02
N TYR A 620 22.49 3.07 -8.20
CA TYR A 620 22.68 4.41 -8.75
C TYR A 620 22.10 5.43 -7.77
N PRO A 621 22.92 6.34 -7.23
CA PRO A 621 22.42 7.34 -6.31
C PRO A 621 21.35 8.14 -7.06
N ASN A 622 20.24 8.30 -6.42
CA ASN A 622 18.98 8.85 -6.89
C ASN A 622 19.18 9.90 -8.01
N PHE A 623 18.29 9.96 -8.98
CA PHE A 623 18.29 10.86 -10.14
C PHE A 623 18.82 12.30 -9.86
N ARG A 624 18.78 12.75 -8.61
CA ARG A 624 19.24 14.07 -8.12
C ARG A 624 20.75 14.19 -7.99
N SER A 625 21.42 13.07 -7.90
CA SER A 625 22.90 13.01 -7.93
C SER A 625 23.41 12.78 -9.35
N THR A 626 22.61 13.14 -10.35
CA THR A 626 22.90 12.88 -11.76
C THR A 626 24.34 13.24 -12.09
N ARG A 627 25.09 12.21 -12.49
CA ARG A 627 26.45 12.32 -13.03
C ARG A 627 27.54 12.79 -12.08
N GLY A 628 27.34 12.64 -10.74
CA GLY A 628 28.34 13.06 -9.75
C GLY A 628 28.51 14.58 -9.64
N ALA A 629 27.55 15.35 -10.11
CA ALA A 629 27.60 16.80 -10.11
C ALA A 629 27.08 17.45 -8.82
N ASP A 630 26.32 16.72 -7.96
CA ASP A 630 25.98 17.24 -6.64
C ASP A 630 27.21 17.13 -5.73
N PRO A 631 27.68 18.24 -5.13
CA PRO A 631 28.86 18.27 -4.26
C PRO A 631 28.79 17.27 -3.11
N MET A 632 27.61 16.91 -2.64
CA MET A 632 27.43 15.92 -1.58
C MET A 632 27.99 14.54 -1.97
N PHE A 633 27.97 14.18 -3.26
CA PHE A 633 28.40 12.86 -3.75
C PHE A 633 29.83 12.87 -4.34
N GLU A 634 30.61 13.91 -4.13
CA GLU A 634 32.00 14.00 -4.63
C GLU A 634 32.85 12.77 -4.25
N ASN A 635 32.64 12.27 -3.04
CA ASN A 635 33.32 11.08 -2.52
C ASN A 635 32.52 9.78 -2.67
N CYS A 636 31.48 9.76 -3.53
CA CYS A 636 30.64 8.60 -3.76
C CYS A 636 30.98 7.92 -5.09
N TYR A 637 31.21 6.61 -5.03
CA TYR A 637 31.52 5.75 -6.18
C TYR A 637 30.30 4.89 -6.51
N PRO A 638 29.46 5.26 -7.52
CA PRO A 638 28.30 4.46 -7.91
C PRO A 638 28.75 3.19 -8.63
N MET A 639 28.11 2.07 -8.31
CA MET A 639 28.38 0.77 -8.94
C MET A 639 27.48 0.47 -10.13
N LEU A 640 26.52 1.34 -10.41
CA LEU A 640 25.66 1.30 -11.58
C LEU A 640 25.65 2.66 -12.26
N ASP A 641 25.61 2.64 -13.58
CA ASP A 641 25.38 3.84 -14.39
C ASP A 641 23.88 4.11 -14.57
N ALA A 642 23.53 5.35 -14.94
CA ALA A 642 22.15 5.71 -15.23
C ALA A 642 21.57 4.84 -16.35
N GLY A 643 20.44 4.20 -16.09
CA GLY A 643 19.78 3.29 -17.05
C GLY A 643 20.36 1.87 -17.10
N GLU A 644 21.32 1.54 -16.26
CA GLU A 644 21.84 0.18 -16.18
C GLU A 644 20.91 -0.72 -15.36
N VAL A 645 20.66 -1.94 -15.84
CA VAL A 645 19.81 -2.91 -15.13
C VAL A 645 20.53 -3.46 -13.90
N PHE A 646 19.84 -3.43 -12.76
CA PHE A 646 20.38 -3.96 -11.52
C PHE A 646 20.56 -5.48 -11.59
N CYS A 647 21.77 -5.92 -11.21
CA CYS A 647 22.09 -7.34 -11.02
C CYS A 647 22.99 -7.46 -9.78
N SER A 648 22.53 -8.18 -8.73
CA SER A 648 23.24 -8.31 -7.46
C SER A 648 24.70 -8.75 -7.62
N LYS A 649 24.96 -9.84 -8.34
CA LYS A 649 26.31 -10.36 -8.59
C LYS A 649 27.19 -9.38 -9.38
N LYS A 650 26.65 -8.70 -10.39
CA LYS A 650 27.39 -7.71 -11.19
C LYS A 650 27.82 -6.52 -10.32
N VAL A 651 26.89 -5.98 -9.53
CA VAL A 651 27.16 -4.90 -8.58
C VAL A 651 28.19 -5.33 -7.55
N SER A 652 27.99 -6.49 -6.92
CA SER A 652 28.89 -7.02 -5.89
C SER A 652 30.30 -7.24 -6.42
N LYS A 653 30.44 -7.71 -7.67
CA LYS A 653 31.76 -7.86 -8.34
C LYS A 653 32.46 -6.51 -8.54
N ARG A 654 31.73 -5.47 -8.94
CA ARG A 654 32.25 -4.10 -9.06
C ARG A 654 32.69 -3.54 -7.70
N VAL A 655 31.85 -3.71 -6.67
CA VAL A 655 32.19 -3.34 -5.30
C VAL A 655 33.51 -3.99 -4.86
N GLY A 656 33.61 -5.31 -5.02
CA GLY A 656 34.84 -6.05 -4.65
C GLY A 656 36.07 -5.59 -5.41
N LYS A 657 35.96 -5.22 -6.70
CA LYS A 657 37.04 -4.64 -7.49
C LYS A 657 37.51 -3.30 -6.90
N THR A 658 36.54 -2.43 -6.59
CA THR A 658 36.82 -1.10 -6.02
C THR A 658 37.47 -1.20 -4.65
N VAL A 659 36.98 -2.10 -3.77
CA VAL A 659 37.57 -2.32 -2.46
C VAL A 659 39.03 -2.84 -2.56
N ARG A 660 39.33 -3.74 -3.51
CA ARG A 660 40.71 -4.17 -3.77
C ARG A 660 41.63 -3.02 -4.18
N GLN A 661 41.14 -2.06 -4.95
CA GLN A 661 41.91 -0.87 -5.31
C GLN A 661 42.23 -0.01 -4.06
N PHE A 662 41.27 0.14 -3.14
CA PHE A 662 41.51 0.82 -1.86
C PHE A 662 42.51 0.09 -0.94
N LEU A 663 42.59 -1.25 -0.99
CA LEU A 663 43.55 -2.03 -0.21
C LEU A 663 44.99 -1.92 -0.77
N SER A 664 45.12 -1.60 -2.04
CA SER A 664 46.40 -1.49 -2.73
C SER A 664 46.97 -0.07 -2.79
N SER A 665 46.14 0.95 -2.55
CA SER A 665 46.55 2.35 -2.39
C SER A 665 46.94 2.68 -0.96
#